data_6f8dc0f422ea623d668c64531aebda6c
#
_entry.id   6f8dc0f422ea623d668c64531aebda6c
#
_cell.length_a   1.000
_cell.length_b   1.000
_cell.length_c   1.000
_cell.angle_alpha   90.00
_cell.angle_beta   90.00
_cell.angle_gamma   90.00
#
_symmetry.space_group_name_H-M   'P 1'
#
loop_
_entity.id
_entity.type
_entity.pdbx_description
1 polymer ?
#
loop_
_entity_poly.entity_id
_entity_poly.type
_entity_poly.pdbx_seq_one_letter_code
_entity_poly.pdbx_strand_id
1 'polypeptide(L)'
;MEYSQTVDALAEKAGILPEFEADGGIYTTSFETKKALLNALGFPVKTAKEAQESLRAVLEKPYKTAVPPVAVISAEKKTAEIAVTFAAGNPAPLSFEIIQENGETVSGRKDPADLPVTDTLAIEGTEYEHRRLTIDLPAQTGYHTLRVSGEALPDQGREMALIVVPEKCYMPEAMRQGAKPWGFPVQLYALRSKRNWGIGDFSDLKEMAGVAKSFGADIVGINPINVAFMAKPETASPYYSSCRLFLNPLYIDVTAVPEAGNCAALQKYMQSKPFAAALKKARSERLVDYKAVAKLKKKAFELLFEDFKNASDERRAAFEAFCKKGGRDLQTAALYQVLADYFVGKKKSFGFKSWGKQYASPDTPASLKFAEEQAEKISYYKYLFWLADEQFQAASAESENQGLAVGLYQDLAVGVAGESAETWGNQGLFAIELSIGSPPDMFNADGQEWGVAPMRPDVMRDEAYASYRKVLTANMKRAGAVRIDHVMGLARLFCIPKGEKGAYLRYNVNDLIGIVALESHRNKCLVVGEDLGVVPSYFREILEKAGILSFRVFRYEQTNDGYYKPLDVYPKTALAAVGTHDMPTLTGFWSGTDIETAKEIGLMGDDGRYEQAQALRMKDRYAMIETLAARGLWFVSPEAFDEEISGRKVPPRLTEVLYSYLASAPCCLLLVQLEDILGQTDQMNVPGTNQEYPNWRCKLPKMIENLYDDENMKRICGIIGKIRQS
;
A
#
# COMPACT_ATOMS: atom_id res chain seq x y z
N MET A 1 -17.35 32.36 20.15
CA MET A 1 -17.05 32.23 18.69
C MET A 1 -18.36 32.04 17.95
N GLU A 2 -18.50 32.63 16.78
CA GLU A 2 -19.61 32.32 15.88
C GLU A 2 -19.52 30.86 15.41
N TYR A 3 -20.64 30.29 14.99
CA TYR A 3 -20.69 28.86 14.58
C TYR A 3 -19.66 28.51 13.50
N SER A 4 -19.54 29.36 12.47
CA SER A 4 -18.54 29.15 11.41
C SER A 4 -17.11 29.15 11.93
N GLN A 5 -16.76 30.10 12.78
CA GLN A 5 -15.43 30.19 13.41
C GLN A 5 -15.12 28.95 14.27
N THR A 6 -16.14 28.41 14.97
CA THR A 6 -15.97 27.20 15.78
C THR A 6 -15.70 25.99 14.90
N VAL A 7 -16.42 25.85 13.78
CA VAL A 7 -16.19 24.78 12.80
C VAL A 7 -14.82 24.91 12.16
N ASP A 8 -14.38 26.14 11.80
CA ASP A 8 -13.05 26.37 11.23
C ASP A 8 -11.92 26.01 12.22
N ALA A 9 -12.04 26.43 13.47
CA ALA A 9 -11.07 26.10 14.51
C ALA A 9 -11.00 24.58 14.78
N LEU A 10 -12.15 23.91 14.78
CA LEU A 10 -12.20 22.45 14.95
C LEU A 10 -11.62 21.72 13.72
N ALA A 11 -11.91 22.21 12.50
CA ALA A 11 -11.37 21.65 11.26
C ALA A 11 -9.83 21.72 11.23
N GLU A 12 -9.27 22.85 11.65
CA GLU A 12 -7.80 23.02 11.79
C GLU A 12 -7.22 22.00 12.79
N LYS A 13 -7.84 21.87 13.98
CA LYS A 13 -7.40 20.91 15.01
C LYS A 13 -7.55 19.44 14.56
N ALA A 14 -8.56 19.14 13.76
CA ALA A 14 -8.77 17.82 13.16
C ALA A 14 -7.83 17.54 11.97
N GLY A 15 -7.05 18.52 11.51
CA GLY A 15 -6.10 18.39 10.42
C GLY A 15 -6.69 18.62 9.00
N ILE A 16 -7.90 19.15 8.90
CA ILE A 16 -8.52 19.49 7.61
C ILE A 16 -7.87 20.76 7.07
N LEU A 17 -7.28 20.71 5.87
CA LEU A 17 -6.63 21.87 5.26
C LEU A 17 -7.67 22.89 4.79
N PRO A 18 -7.48 24.19 5.10
CA PRO A 18 -8.42 25.25 4.70
C PRO A 18 -8.39 25.50 3.18
N GLU A 19 -7.26 25.20 2.54
CA GLU A 19 -7.06 25.38 1.10
C GLU A 19 -6.03 24.37 0.55
N PHE A 20 -6.06 24.14 -0.76
CA PHE A 20 -5.11 23.26 -1.44
C PHE A 20 -4.95 23.64 -2.92
N GLU A 21 -3.79 23.30 -3.49
CA GLU A 21 -3.53 23.42 -4.93
C GLU A 21 -4.08 22.22 -5.69
N ALA A 22 -4.76 22.48 -6.81
CA ALA A 22 -5.21 21.49 -7.78
C ALA A 22 -5.41 22.17 -9.14
N ASP A 23 -5.12 21.49 -10.23
CA ASP A 23 -5.30 21.96 -11.62
C ASP A 23 -4.80 23.41 -11.84
N GLY A 24 -3.61 23.73 -11.30
CA GLY A 24 -2.98 25.05 -11.42
C GLY A 24 -3.68 26.19 -10.67
N GLY A 25 -4.67 25.89 -9.83
CA GLY A 25 -5.40 26.85 -8.99
C GLY A 25 -5.37 26.52 -7.51
N ILE A 26 -5.72 27.51 -6.68
CA ILE A 26 -5.92 27.33 -5.24
C ILE A 26 -7.42 27.17 -4.97
N TYR A 27 -7.76 26.08 -4.28
CA TYR A 27 -9.14 25.75 -3.91
C TYR A 27 -9.32 25.89 -2.40
N THR A 28 -10.33 26.67 -2.00
CA THR A 28 -10.71 26.81 -0.59
C THR A 28 -11.67 25.70 -0.19
N THR A 29 -11.41 25.05 0.95
CA THR A 29 -12.31 24.05 1.52
C THR A 29 -13.58 24.73 2.04
N SER A 30 -14.73 24.39 1.48
CA SER A 30 -16.02 25.00 1.82
C SER A 30 -16.45 24.67 3.24
N PHE A 31 -17.32 25.50 3.80
CA PHE A 31 -17.91 25.26 5.13
C PHE A 31 -18.67 23.93 5.20
N GLU A 32 -19.43 23.57 4.15
CA GLU A 32 -20.16 22.30 4.10
C GLU A 32 -19.22 21.10 4.00
N THR A 33 -18.16 21.20 3.19
CA THR A 33 -17.10 20.17 3.15
C THR A 33 -16.45 19.96 4.51
N LYS A 34 -16.09 21.04 5.24
CA LYS A 34 -15.54 20.94 6.60
C LYS A 34 -16.48 20.22 7.55
N LYS A 35 -17.77 20.57 7.52
CA LYS A 35 -18.80 19.92 8.35
C LYS A 35 -18.95 18.43 8.02
N ALA A 36 -19.00 18.08 6.74
CA ALA A 36 -19.11 16.69 6.30
C ALA A 36 -17.91 15.87 6.75
N LEU A 37 -16.69 16.38 6.56
CA LEU A 37 -15.45 15.73 7.01
C LEU A 37 -15.41 15.57 8.53
N LEU A 38 -15.73 16.62 9.30
CA LEU A 38 -15.74 16.57 10.76
C LEU A 38 -16.72 15.51 11.29
N ASN A 39 -17.95 15.49 10.77
CA ASN A 39 -18.93 14.47 11.17
C ASN A 39 -18.44 13.05 10.85
N ALA A 40 -17.84 12.84 9.67
CA ALA A 40 -17.29 11.55 9.26
C ALA A 40 -16.08 11.14 10.10
N LEU A 41 -15.29 12.10 10.58
CA LEU A 41 -14.19 11.90 11.53
C LEU A 41 -14.67 11.72 12.99
N GLY A 42 -15.99 11.72 13.23
CA GLY A 42 -16.54 11.52 14.56
C GLY A 42 -16.59 12.76 15.44
N PHE A 43 -16.49 13.95 14.87
CA PHE A 43 -16.66 15.23 15.55
C PHE A 43 -18.04 15.82 15.19
N PRO A 44 -19.09 15.69 16.03
CA PRO A 44 -20.42 16.23 15.74
C PRO A 44 -20.39 17.75 15.60
N VAL A 45 -20.93 18.26 14.48
CA VAL A 45 -20.97 19.70 14.17
C VAL A 45 -22.26 20.12 13.46
N LYS A 46 -23.35 19.38 13.63
CA LYS A 46 -24.65 19.72 12.97
C LYS A 46 -25.23 21.01 13.52
N THR A 47 -24.98 21.34 14.77
CA THR A 47 -25.44 22.54 15.45
C THR A 47 -24.26 23.30 16.05
N ALA A 48 -24.45 24.60 16.34
CA ALA A 48 -23.44 25.43 17.02
C ALA A 48 -23.04 24.83 18.38
N LYS A 49 -23.98 24.25 19.10
CA LYS A 49 -23.75 23.60 20.39
C LYS A 49 -22.84 22.38 20.23
N GLU A 50 -23.18 21.48 19.31
CA GLU A 50 -22.34 20.29 19.03
C GLU A 50 -20.92 20.69 18.62
N ALA A 51 -20.77 21.72 17.76
CA ALA A 51 -19.46 22.20 17.33
C ALA A 51 -18.64 22.73 18.51
N GLN A 52 -19.25 23.49 19.42
CA GLN A 52 -18.59 24.00 20.63
C GLN A 52 -18.18 22.85 21.56
N GLU A 53 -19.06 21.86 21.77
CA GLU A 53 -18.77 20.68 22.58
C GLU A 53 -17.63 19.85 21.99
N SER A 54 -17.64 19.63 20.67
CA SER A 54 -16.58 18.93 19.94
C SER A 54 -15.23 19.66 20.03
N LEU A 55 -15.22 20.98 19.79
CA LEU A 55 -14.00 21.78 19.91
C LEU A 55 -13.46 21.77 21.34
N ARG A 56 -14.32 21.95 22.33
CA ARG A 56 -13.97 21.86 23.74
C ARG A 56 -13.35 20.52 24.09
N ALA A 57 -13.97 19.41 23.66
CA ALA A 57 -13.46 18.07 23.91
C ALA A 57 -12.05 17.86 23.32
N VAL A 58 -11.80 18.36 22.09
CA VAL A 58 -10.49 18.28 21.46
C VAL A 58 -9.43 19.10 22.21
N LEU A 59 -9.77 20.30 22.66
CA LEU A 59 -8.86 21.18 23.39
C LEU A 59 -8.55 20.65 24.80
N GLU A 60 -9.53 20.09 25.50
CA GLU A 60 -9.37 19.58 26.87
C GLU A 60 -8.70 18.19 26.93
N LYS A 61 -8.83 17.37 25.86
CA LYS A 61 -8.32 15.99 25.85
C LYS A 61 -6.85 15.85 26.29
N PRO A 62 -5.89 16.68 25.82
CA PRO A 62 -4.49 16.59 26.25
C PRO A 62 -4.28 16.84 27.74
N TYR A 63 -5.16 17.63 28.39
CA TYR A 63 -5.07 17.98 29.80
C TYR A 63 -5.76 16.98 30.73
N LYS A 64 -6.55 16.07 30.19
CA LYS A 64 -7.25 15.02 30.93
C LYS A 64 -6.42 13.75 31.16
N THR A 65 -5.19 13.72 30.62
CA THR A 65 -4.28 12.57 30.75
C THR A 65 -2.90 13.06 31.20
N ALA A 66 -2.23 12.26 32.02
CA ALA A 66 -0.90 12.61 32.57
C ALA A 66 0.16 12.84 31.48
N VAL A 67 0.12 12.07 30.40
CA VAL A 67 1.05 12.15 29.25
C VAL A 67 0.29 11.88 27.95
N PRO A 68 0.83 12.32 26.79
CA PRO A 68 0.26 11.96 25.50
C PRO A 68 0.29 10.43 25.28
N PRO A 69 -0.53 9.89 24.34
CA PRO A 69 -0.57 8.45 24.10
C PRO A 69 0.73 7.90 23.49
N VAL A 70 1.46 8.73 22.76
CA VAL A 70 2.68 8.34 22.04
C VAL A 70 3.62 9.52 21.85
N ALA A 71 4.93 9.22 21.84
CA ALA A 71 5.98 10.07 21.29
C ALA A 71 6.84 9.23 20.34
N VAL A 72 7.05 9.73 19.11
CA VAL A 72 7.94 9.13 18.12
C VAL A 72 9.15 10.04 17.98
N ILE A 73 10.34 9.53 18.30
CA ILE A 73 11.54 10.37 18.46
C ILE A 73 12.73 9.70 17.77
N SER A 74 13.46 10.48 16.97
CA SER A 74 14.70 10.00 16.36
C SER A 74 15.76 9.72 17.44
N ALA A 75 16.44 8.59 17.34
CA ALA A 75 17.55 8.19 18.20
C ALA A 75 18.72 9.21 18.21
N GLU A 76 18.87 10.00 17.14
CA GLU A 76 19.88 11.06 17.01
C GLU A 76 19.72 12.15 18.08
N LYS A 77 18.50 12.37 18.58
CA LYS A 77 18.21 13.40 19.59
C LYS A 77 18.76 13.07 20.97
N LYS A 78 19.06 11.81 21.28
CA LYS A 78 19.51 11.29 22.58
C LYS A 78 18.60 11.57 23.77
N THR A 79 17.76 12.60 23.71
CA THR A 79 16.77 12.97 24.76
C THR A 79 15.40 13.16 24.16
N ALA A 80 14.36 12.97 24.98
CA ALA A 80 12.97 13.26 24.67
C ALA A 80 12.43 14.35 25.59
N GLU A 81 11.65 15.25 25.02
CA GLU A 81 10.83 16.22 25.76
C GLU A 81 9.38 15.76 25.75
N ILE A 82 8.85 15.41 26.91
CA ILE A 82 7.49 14.89 27.08
C ILE A 82 6.66 15.91 27.84
N ALA A 83 5.50 16.27 27.31
CA ALA A 83 4.54 17.08 28.04
C ALA A 83 3.88 16.22 29.12
N VAL A 84 4.03 16.63 30.39
CA VAL A 84 3.36 16.00 31.54
C VAL A 84 2.34 16.96 32.09
N THR A 85 1.13 16.50 32.32
CA THR A 85 0.02 17.31 32.83
C THR A 85 -0.03 17.24 34.37
N PHE A 86 -0.15 18.39 35.01
CA PHE A 86 -0.36 18.52 36.45
C PHE A 86 -1.62 19.33 36.71
N ALA A 87 -2.30 19.07 37.83
CA ALA A 87 -3.21 20.06 38.40
C ALA A 87 -2.41 21.17 39.06
N ALA A 88 -2.69 22.43 38.71
CA ALA A 88 -1.97 23.58 39.24
C ALA A 88 -2.12 23.69 40.78
N GLY A 89 -1.06 24.15 41.44
CA GLY A 89 -1.07 24.35 42.87
C GLY A 89 -0.82 23.10 43.75
N ASN A 90 -0.61 21.93 43.19
CA ASN A 90 -0.27 20.74 43.94
C ASN A 90 1.00 20.05 43.38
N PRO A 91 2.19 20.56 43.70
CA PRO A 91 3.45 20.06 43.12
C PRO A 91 4.00 18.83 43.84
N ALA A 92 3.29 17.71 43.82
CA ALA A 92 3.85 16.46 44.30
C ALA A 92 4.84 15.85 43.28
N PRO A 93 6.00 15.30 43.70
CA PRO A 93 6.98 14.73 42.80
C PRO A 93 6.41 13.62 41.95
N LEU A 94 6.84 13.55 40.65
CA LEU A 94 6.53 12.45 39.77
C LEU A 94 7.66 11.43 39.75
N SER A 95 7.29 10.16 39.62
CA SER A 95 8.19 9.07 39.25
C SER A 95 7.96 8.70 37.80
N PHE A 96 9.04 8.35 37.09
CA PHE A 96 8.93 7.81 35.75
C PHE A 96 9.76 6.55 35.60
N GLU A 97 9.33 5.69 34.69
CA GLU A 97 9.96 4.42 34.37
C GLU A 97 9.91 4.22 32.85
N ILE A 98 11.07 4.01 32.23
CA ILE A 98 11.19 3.65 30.82
C ILE A 98 11.40 2.15 30.77
N ILE A 99 10.38 1.42 30.29
CA ILE A 99 10.41 -0.03 30.08
C ILE A 99 10.82 -0.23 28.63
N GLN A 100 12.04 -0.71 28.41
CA GLN A 100 12.55 -0.95 27.05
C GLN A 100 11.92 -2.21 26.44
N GLU A 101 11.92 -2.30 25.13
CA GLU A 101 11.36 -3.43 24.38
C GLU A 101 12.07 -4.76 24.73
N ASN A 102 13.34 -4.72 25.13
CA ASN A 102 14.11 -5.90 25.60
C ASN A 102 13.83 -6.27 27.06
N GLY A 103 12.97 -5.52 27.76
CA GLY A 103 12.60 -5.72 29.17
C GLY A 103 13.48 -4.98 30.20
N GLU A 104 14.55 -4.31 29.77
CA GLU A 104 15.33 -3.44 30.66
C GLU A 104 14.51 -2.23 31.09
N THR A 105 14.75 -1.77 32.33
CA THR A 105 14.02 -0.63 32.91
C THR A 105 14.99 0.44 33.43
N VAL A 106 14.66 1.69 33.12
CA VAL A 106 15.34 2.88 33.65
C VAL A 106 14.32 3.72 34.39
N SER A 107 14.57 4.02 35.66
CA SER A 107 13.64 4.77 36.50
C SER A 107 14.26 6.10 36.97
N GLY A 108 13.41 7.06 37.20
CA GLY A 108 13.82 8.36 37.75
C GLY A 108 12.69 9.06 38.51
N ARG A 109 13.05 10.13 39.24
CA ARG A 109 12.10 10.96 39.94
C ARG A 109 12.40 12.44 39.63
N LYS A 110 11.38 13.23 39.47
CA LYS A 110 11.49 14.68 39.20
C LYS A 110 10.56 15.47 40.12
N ASP A 111 11.03 16.61 40.57
CA ASP A 111 10.18 17.59 41.23
C ASP A 111 9.49 18.42 40.12
N PRO A 112 8.16 18.61 40.17
CA PRO A 112 7.48 19.48 39.22
C PRO A 112 8.03 20.91 39.18
N ALA A 113 8.57 21.43 40.31
CA ALA A 113 9.18 22.76 40.38
C ALA A 113 10.38 22.91 39.43
N ASP A 114 11.09 21.81 39.13
CA ASP A 114 12.23 21.78 38.22
C ASP A 114 11.79 21.65 36.74
N LEU A 115 10.49 21.45 36.48
CA LEU A 115 9.97 21.26 35.14
C LEU A 115 9.34 22.56 34.62
N PRO A 116 9.82 23.11 33.49
CA PRO A 116 9.27 24.35 32.95
C PRO A 116 7.82 24.16 32.49
N VAL A 117 6.94 25.10 32.89
CA VAL A 117 5.56 25.18 32.39
C VAL A 117 5.59 25.58 30.92
N THR A 118 4.88 24.86 30.06
CA THR A 118 4.83 25.13 28.62
C THR A 118 3.47 25.63 28.16
N ASP A 119 2.41 25.27 28.87
CA ASP A 119 1.03 25.67 28.55
C ASP A 119 0.12 25.48 29.78
N THR A 120 -1.02 26.19 29.81
CA THR A 120 -2.01 26.10 30.89
C THR A 120 -3.42 26.13 30.33
N LEU A 121 -4.35 25.41 30.97
CA LEU A 121 -5.77 25.40 30.63
C LEU A 121 -6.63 25.22 31.88
N ALA A 122 -7.65 26.05 32.05
CA ALA A 122 -8.67 25.86 33.08
C ALA A 122 -9.81 24.99 32.55
N ILE A 123 -10.10 23.90 33.25
CA ILE A 123 -11.19 22.97 32.94
C ILE A 123 -12.07 22.81 34.17
N GLU A 124 -13.34 23.23 34.06
CA GLU A 124 -14.34 23.10 35.14
C GLU A 124 -13.88 23.67 36.51
N GLY A 125 -13.13 24.78 36.48
CA GLY A 125 -12.62 25.45 37.67
C GLY A 125 -11.29 24.92 38.20
N THR A 126 -10.76 23.84 37.62
CA THR A 126 -9.41 23.36 37.91
C THR A 126 -8.44 23.86 36.84
N GLU A 127 -7.34 24.48 37.23
CA GLU A 127 -6.27 24.85 36.32
C GLU A 127 -5.31 23.70 36.16
N TYR A 128 -4.98 23.36 34.91
CA TYR A 128 -4.02 22.33 34.53
C TYR A 128 -2.82 22.97 33.85
N GLU A 129 -1.65 22.42 34.09
CA GLU A 129 -0.37 22.88 33.52
C GLU A 129 0.27 21.70 32.74
N HIS A 130 0.70 21.97 31.53
CA HIS A 130 1.68 21.11 30.86
C HIS A 130 3.08 21.52 31.28
N ARG A 131 3.86 20.60 31.81
CA ARG A 131 5.26 20.77 32.16
C ARG A 131 6.14 19.86 31.33
N ARG A 132 7.32 20.34 30.99
CA ARG A 132 8.26 19.62 30.10
C ARG A 132 9.15 18.70 30.94
N LEU A 133 8.94 17.40 30.80
CA LEU A 133 9.83 16.36 31.32
C LEU A 133 10.87 16.00 30.25
N THR A 134 12.15 16.23 30.53
CA THR A 134 13.26 15.78 29.68
C THR A 134 13.81 14.48 30.24
N ILE A 135 13.85 13.42 29.38
CA ILE A 135 14.37 12.10 29.70
C ILE A 135 15.44 11.69 28.67
N ASP A 136 16.41 10.88 29.10
CA ASP A 136 17.35 10.25 28.19
C ASP A 136 16.66 9.14 27.41
N LEU A 137 16.93 9.04 26.11
CA LEU A 137 16.36 7.99 25.25
C LEU A 137 17.11 6.67 25.46
N PRO A 138 16.42 5.52 25.35
CA PRO A 138 17.07 4.23 25.15
C PRO A 138 18.08 4.28 24.01
N ALA A 139 19.22 3.63 24.19
CA ALA A 139 20.25 3.56 23.15
C ALA A 139 19.81 2.77 21.90
N GLN A 140 18.85 1.85 22.08
CA GLN A 140 18.31 1.03 21.01
C GLN A 140 17.04 1.65 20.44
N THR A 141 16.91 1.65 19.12
CA THR A 141 15.64 1.94 18.45
C THR A 141 14.63 0.82 18.73
N GLY A 142 13.36 1.19 18.92
CA GLY A 142 12.33 0.19 19.25
C GLY A 142 11.05 0.81 19.81
N TYR A 143 10.16 -0.08 20.24
CA TYR A 143 8.88 0.24 20.85
C TYR A 143 8.95 0.10 22.36
N HIS A 144 9.29 1.19 23.03
CA HIS A 144 9.42 1.25 24.48
C HIS A 144 8.12 1.79 25.11
N THR A 145 8.02 1.67 26.42
CA THR A 145 6.93 2.26 27.22
C THR A 145 7.51 3.25 28.23
N LEU A 146 6.97 4.46 28.27
CA LEU A 146 7.20 5.39 29.37
C LEU A 146 5.98 5.35 30.29
N ARG A 147 6.21 4.98 31.55
CA ARG A 147 5.20 5.04 32.62
C ARG A 147 5.53 6.25 33.50
N VAL A 148 4.54 7.10 33.76
CA VAL A 148 4.64 8.17 34.75
C VAL A 148 3.60 7.94 35.86
N SER A 149 3.96 8.27 37.10
CA SER A 149 3.08 8.13 38.27
C SER A 149 3.35 9.27 39.26
N GLY A 150 2.29 9.73 39.93
CA GLY A 150 2.36 10.81 40.94
C GLY A 150 0.98 11.29 41.35
N GLU A 151 0.82 11.70 42.59
CA GLU A 151 -0.49 12.11 43.17
C GLU A 151 -1.07 13.38 42.51
N ALA A 152 -0.21 14.24 41.93
CA ALA A 152 -0.62 15.48 41.27
C ALA A 152 -0.97 15.28 39.78
N LEU A 153 -0.82 14.08 39.25
CA LEU A 153 -1.11 13.77 37.86
C LEU A 153 -2.58 13.37 37.65
N PRO A 154 -3.22 13.69 36.51
CA PRO A 154 -4.49 13.09 36.13
C PRO A 154 -4.42 11.57 36.22
N ASP A 155 -5.47 10.93 36.76
CA ASP A 155 -5.57 9.47 36.97
C ASP A 155 -4.37 8.83 37.73
N GLN A 156 -3.65 9.64 38.56
CA GLN A 156 -2.44 9.24 39.29
C GLN A 156 -1.29 8.73 38.42
N GLY A 157 -1.37 8.90 37.13
CA GLY A 157 -0.34 8.55 36.16
C GLY A 157 -0.87 7.69 35.01
N ARG A 158 -0.02 7.44 34.03
CA ARG A 158 -0.34 6.71 32.81
C ARG A 158 0.91 6.14 32.13
N GLU A 159 0.68 5.12 31.29
CA GLU A 159 1.66 4.66 30.30
C GLU A 159 1.44 5.34 28.96
N MET A 160 2.55 5.63 28.27
CA MET A 160 2.57 6.06 26.88
C MET A 160 3.58 5.24 26.08
N ALA A 161 3.35 5.11 24.77
CA ALA A 161 4.33 4.53 23.89
C ALA A 161 5.47 5.52 23.61
N LEU A 162 6.71 5.12 23.91
CA LEU A 162 7.92 5.83 23.53
C LEU A 162 8.58 5.08 22.37
N ILE A 163 8.39 5.57 21.16
CA ILE A 163 8.90 4.95 19.95
C ILE A 163 10.20 5.65 19.54
N VAL A 164 11.32 4.94 19.68
CA VAL A 164 12.63 5.45 19.28
C VAL A 164 12.96 4.93 17.89
N VAL A 165 13.12 5.83 16.92
CA VAL A 165 13.22 5.49 15.49
C VAL A 165 14.59 5.85 14.91
N PRO A 166 15.11 5.11 13.91
CA PRO A 166 16.29 5.53 13.16
C PRO A 166 15.97 6.76 12.29
N GLU A 167 17.00 7.52 11.93
CA GLU A 167 16.85 8.73 11.09
C GLU A 167 16.40 8.38 9.67
N LYS A 168 16.89 7.26 9.12
CA LYS A 168 16.65 6.84 7.72
C LYS A 168 16.12 5.42 7.66
N CYS A 169 15.42 5.11 6.58
CA CYS A 169 15.04 3.76 6.22
C CYS A 169 16.27 2.88 5.93
N TYR A 170 16.08 1.58 6.08
CA TYR A 170 17.09 0.58 5.74
C TYR A 170 17.46 0.66 4.26
N MET A 171 18.75 0.53 4.00
CA MET A 171 19.29 0.37 2.65
C MET A 171 20.33 -0.76 2.68
N PRO A 172 20.26 -1.74 1.76
CA PRO A 172 21.25 -2.82 1.67
C PRO A 172 22.67 -2.29 1.56
N GLU A 173 23.62 -2.95 2.22
CA GLU A 173 25.02 -2.50 2.26
C GLU A 173 25.63 -2.36 0.86
N ALA A 174 25.37 -3.31 -0.04
CA ALA A 174 25.86 -3.22 -1.42
C ALA A 174 25.38 -1.93 -2.13
N MET A 175 24.12 -1.51 -1.89
CA MET A 175 23.59 -0.27 -2.48
C MET A 175 24.23 0.98 -1.84
N ARG A 176 24.53 0.96 -0.55
CA ARG A 176 25.30 2.03 0.11
C ARG A 176 26.72 2.17 -0.48
N GLN A 177 27.28 1.06 -0.91
CA GLN A 177 28.59 1.00 -1.57
C GLN A 177 28.53 1.29 -3.08
N GLY A 178 27.36 1.62 -3.62
CA GLY A 178 27.17 2.06 -5.01
C GLY A 178 26.62 1.00 -5.95
N ALA A 179 26.27 -0.20 -5.48
CA ALA A 179 25.58 -1.18 -6.33
C ALA A 179 24.23 -0.61 -6.81
N LYS A 180 23.90 -0.90 -8.07
CA LYS A 180 22.70 -0.42 -8.75
C LYS A 180 21.83 -1.60 -9.19
N PRO A 181 21.14 -2.31 -8.27
CA PRO A 181 20.28 -3.43 -8.61
C PRO A 181 19.18 -3.01 -9.61
N TRP A 182 18.72 -4.01 -10.36
CA TRP A 182 17.64 -3.86 -11.31
C TRP A 182 16.79 -5.12 -11.36
N GLY A 183 15.56 -5.04 -11.91
CA GLY A 183 14.73 -6.22 -12.07
C GLY A 183 13.38 -5.95 -12.69
N PHE A 184 12.46 -6.90 -12.50
CA PHE A 184 11.19 -6.95 -13.19
C PHE A 184 10.01 -6.68 -12.24
N PRO A 185 9.19 -5.65 -12.47
CA PRO A 185 7.85 -5.61 -11.91
C PRO A 185 6.97 -6.58 -12.71
N VAL A 186 6.21 -7.40 -12.01
CA VAL A 186 5.26 -8.33 -12.63
C VAL A 186 3.92 -8.25 -11.91
N GLN A 187 2.84 -8.39 -12.65
CA GLN A 187 1.54 -8.62 -12.04
C GLN A 187 1.41 -10.11 -11.77
N LEU A 188 1.40 -10.54 -10.48
CA LEU A 188 1.39 -11.95 -10.13
C LEU A 188 0.26 -12.72 -10.85
N TYR A 189 -0.95 -12.14 -10.88
CA TYR A 189 -2.10 -12.76 -11.57
C TYR A 189 -1.87 -12.95 -13.08
N ALA A 190 -1.00 -12.17 -13.71
CA ALA A 190 -0.73 -12.19 -15.15
C ALA A 190 0.24 -13.29 -15.57
N LEU A 191 0.99 -13.85 -14.63
CA LEU A 191 1.96 -14.91 -14.91
C LEU A 191 1.25 -16.18 -15.45
N ARG A 192 1.84 -16.80 -16.46
CA ARG A 192 1.35 -18.01 -17.09
C ARG A 192 2.40 -19.11 -16.98
N SER A 193 1.96 -20.30 -16.61
CA SER A 193 2.80 -21.51 -16.62
C SER A 193 1.99 -22.73 -17.07
N LYS A 194 2.68 -23.80 -17.40
CA LYS A 194 2.03 -25.10 -17.69
C LYS A 194 1.33 -25.69 -16.46
N ARG A 195 1.71 -25.23 -15.26
CA ARG A 195 1.28 -25.75 -13.97
C ARG A 195 0.06 -25.01 -13.40
N ASN A 196 0.02 -23.67 -13.44
CA ASN A 196 -0.98 -22.87 -12.74
C ASN A 196 -2.42 -23.11 -13.23
N TRP A 197 -3.38 -22.68 -12.44
CA TRP A 197 -4.80 -22.92 -12.69
C TRP A 197 -5.52 -21.75 -13.38
N GLY A 198 -4.83 -21.08 -14.31
CA GLY A 198 -5.38 -19.97 -15.10
C GLY A 198 -5.19 -18.59 -14.48
N ILE A 199 -4.47 -18.53 -13.40
CA ILE A 199 -3.95 -17.32 -12.71
C ILE A 199 -2.55 -17.63 -12.20
N GLY A 200 -1.62 -16.68 -12.26
CA GLY A 200 -0.31 -16.84 -11.65
C GLY A 200 -0.41 -17.05 -10.13
N ASP A 201 0.47 -17.85 -9.57
CA ASP A 201 0.45 -18.28 -8.18
C ASP A 201 1.83 -18.16 -7.51
N PHE A 202 1.93 -18.49 -6.21
CA PHE A 202 3.19 -18.37 -5.47
C PHE A 202 4.30 -19.29 -5.97
N SER A 203 3.98 -20.42 -6.62
CA SER A 203 4.99 -21.23 -7.28
C SER A 203 5.47 -20.60 -8.59
N ASP A 204 4.60 -19.86 -9.30
CA ASP A 204 5.03 -19.04 -10.44
C ASP A 204 5.93 -17.88 -10.00
N LEU A 205 5.70 -17.33 -8.82
CA LEU A 205 6.58 -16.31 -8.24
C LEU A 205 7.98 -16.87 -7.93
N LYS A 206 8.05 -18.11 -7.41
CA LYS A 206 9.33 -18.82 -7.21
C LYS A 206 10.06 -19.01 -8.52
N GLU A 207 9.39 -19.47 -9.56
CA GLU A 207 9.96 -19.65 -10.90
C GLU A 207 10.42 -18.31 -11.48
N MET A 208 9.66 -17.24 -11.27
CA MET A 208 10.03 -15.89 -11.73
C MET A 208 11.31 -15.37 -11.06
N ALA A 209 11.57 -15.73 -9.81
CA ALA A 209 12.85 -15.41 -9.15
C ALA A 209 14.02 -16.12 -9.87
N GLY A 210 13.85 -17.37 -10.29
CA GLY A 210 14.83 -18.10 -11.11
C GLY A 210 15.05 -17.44 -12.48
N VAL A 211 13.95 -17.03 -13.15
CA VAL A 211 14.05 -16.27 -14.41
C VAL A 211 14.82 -14.97 -14.20
N ALA A 212 14.46 -14.18 -13.19
CA ALA A 212 15.15 -12.93 -12.88
C ALA A 212 16.65 -13.13 -12.70
N LYS A 213 17.04 -14.12 -11.88
CA LYS A 213 18.45 -14.45 -11.65
C LYS A 213 19.17 -14.87 -12.92
N SER A 214 18.55 -15.67 -13.77
CA SER A 214 19.16 -16.13 -15.03
C SER A 214 19.57 -14.98 -15.96
N PHE A 215 18.89 -13.84 -15.84
CA PHE A 215 19.18 -12.61 -16.57
C PHE A 215 20.02 -11.59 -15.79
N GLY A 216 20.50 -11.94 -14.59
CA GLY A 216 21.29 -11.05 -13.73
C GLY A 216 20.47 -9.94 -13.06
N ALA A 217 19.17 -10.11 -12.96
CA ALA A 217 18.31 -9.21 -12.19
C ALA A 217 18.35 -9.56 -10.69
N ASP A 218 18.08 -8.56 -9.86
CA ASP A 218 18.24 -8.59 -8.41
C ASP A 218 16.91 -8.47 -7.66
N ILE A 219 15.82 -8.23 -8.39
CA ILE A 219 14.52 -7.88 -7.80
C ILE A 219 13.36 -8.39 -8.66
N VAL A 220 12.32 -8.92 -8.01
CA VAL A 220 11.03 -9.22 -8.61
C VAL A 220 9.95 -8.44 -7.87
N GLY A 221 9.41 -7.42 -8.53
CA GLY A 221 8.29 -6.64 -8.00
C GLY A 221 6.94 -7.31 -8.27
N ILE A 222 6.01 -7.17 -7.34
CA ILE A 222 4.64 -7.71 -7.48
C ILE A 222 3.61 -6.66 -7.09
N ASN A 223 2.42 -6.74 -7.70
CA ASN A 223 1.25 -5.98 -7.29
C ASN A 223 0.85 -6.31 -5.83
N PRO A 224 -0.03 -5.53 -5.18
CA PRO A 224 -0.58 -5.92 -3.88
C PRO A 224 -1.21 -7.31 -3.94
N ILE A 225 -0.81 -8.19 -3.01
CA ILE A 225 -1.27 -9.59 -2.95
C ILE A 225 -2.14 -9.87 -1.73
N ASN A 226 -2.66 -8.83 -1.12
CA ASN A 226 -3.49 -8.90 0.08
C ASN A 226 -4.86 -9.52 -0.20
N VAL A 227 -5.51 -10.01 0.87
CA VAL A 227 -6.78 -10.71 0.74
C VAL A 227 -7.87 -9.82 0.14
N ALA A 228 -8.51 -10.33 -0.91
CA ALA A 228 -9.64 -9.70 -1.59
C ALA A 228 -10.99 -10.23 -1.06
N PHE A 229 -12.06 -9.99 -1.80
CA PHE A 229 -13.42 -10.46 -1.47
C PHE A 229 -13.67 -11.84 -2.08
N MET A 230 -13.44 -12.90 -1.30
CA MET A 230 -13.56 -14.28 -1.80
C MET A 230 -14.98 -14.63 -2.26
N ALA A 231 -16.00 -14.00 -1.66
CA ALA A 231 -17.41 -14.14 -2.07
C ALA A 231 -17.72 -13.49 -3.43
N LYS A 232 -16.84 -12.57 -3.90
CA LYS A 232 -16.99 -11.87 -5.18
C LYS A 232 -15.63 -11.73 -5.89
N PRO A 233 -15.05 -12.86 -6.35
CA PRO A 233 -13.67 -12.90 -6.86
C PRO A 233 -13.44 -12.06 -8.12
N GLU A 234 -14.50 -11.67 -8.83
CA GLU A 234 -14.41 -10.74 -9.97
C GLU A 234 -14.09 -9.30 -9.60
N THR A 235 -14.08 -8.93 -8.33
CA THR A 235 -13.51 -7.67 -7.84
C THR A 235 -11.99 -7.78 -7.92
N ALA A 236 -11.46 -7.48 -9.11
CA ALA A 236 -10.11 -7.88 -9.52
C ALA A 236 -9.01 -6.91 -9.07
N SER A 237 -9.34 -5.65 -8.71
CA SER A 237 -8.34 -4.66 -8.33
C SER A 237 -7.56 -5.10 -7.08
N PRO A 238 -6.23 -5.23 -7.16
CA PRO A 238 -5.40 -5.56 -6.01
C PRO A 238 -5.32 -4.43 -4.99
N TYR A 239 -5.62 -3.19 -5.40
CA TYR A 239 -5.66 -2.02 -4.52
C TYR A 239 -6.98 -1.87 -3.76
N TYR A 240 -8.00 -2.64 -4.13
CA TYR A 240 -9.30 -2.68 -3.45
C TYR A 240 -9.42 -3.96 -2.60
N SER A 241 -8.53 -4.11 -1.62
CA SER A 241 -8.45 -5.30 -0.78
C SER A 241 -9.44 -5.28 0.38
N SER A 242 -9.72 -6.48 0.93
CA SER A 242 -10.54 -6.66 2.13
C SER A 242 -9.72 -6.53 3.42
N CYS A 243 -8.44 -6.89 3.41
CA CYS A 243 -7.55 -6.79 4.56
C CYS A 243 -6.09 -6.82 4.11
N ARG A 244 -5.28 -5.87 4.57
CA ARG A 244 -3.85 -5.76 4.24
C ARG A 244 -2.94 -6.62 5.13
N LEU A 245 -3.49 -7.32 6.11
CA LEU A 245 -2.71 -8.14 7.05
C LEU A 245 -2.50 -9.58 6.56
N PHE A 246 -3.33 -10.07 5.65
CA PHE A 246 -3.31 -11.45 5.15
C PHE A 246 -3.27 -11.49 3.63
N LEU A 247 -2.83 -12.63 3.08
CA LEU A 247 -2.61 -12.82 1.66
C LEU A 247 -3.80 -13.48 0.97
N ASN A 248 -3.98 -13.17 -0.32
CA ASN A 248 -5.10 -13.65 -1.13
C ASN A 248 -4.96 -15.14 -1.46
N PRO A 249 -5.90 -16.00 -1.01
CA PRO A 249 -5.86 -17.44 -1.29
C PRO A 249 -5.91 -17.82 -2.78
N LEU A 250 -6.34 -16.92 -3.66
CA LEU A 250 -6.33 -17.20 -5.09
C LEU A 250 -4.92 -17.41 -5.66
N TYR A 251 -3.87 -16.92 -4.97
CA TYR A 251 -2.48 -17.12 -5.35
C TYR A 251 -1.86 -18.42 -4.81
N ILE A 252 -2.60 -19.23 -4.03
CA ILE A 252 -2.11 -20.54 -3.57
C ILE A 252 -1.98 -21.47 -4.78
N ASP A 253 -0.82 -22.09 -4.94
CA ASP A 253 -0.67 -23.28 -5.76
C ASP A 253 -1.24 -24.50 -5.03
N VAL A 254 -2.38 -25.01 -5.49
CA VAL A 254 -3.06 -26.16 -4.88
C VAL A 254 -2.16 -27.39 -4.85
N THR A 255 -1.34 -27.58 -5.89
CA THR A 255 -0.48 -28.77 -6.04
C THR A 255 0.77 -28.72 -5.18
N ALA A 256 1.16 -27.54 -4.71
CA ALA A 256 2.29 -27.34 -3.81
C ALA A 256 1.89 -27.41 -2.32
N VAL A 257 0.62 -27.58 -2.00
CA VAL A 257 0.18 -27.83 -0.62
C VAL A 257 0.71 -29.22 -0.19
N PRO A 258 1.39 -29.35 0.96
CA PRO A 258 2.03 -30.61 1.36
C PRO A 258 1.10 -31.81 1.37
N GLU A 259 -0.15 -31.61 1.76
CA GLU A 259 -1.18 -32.66 1.79
C GLU A 259 -1.70 -33.04 0.40
N ALA A 260 -1.50 -32.22 -0.64
CA ALA A 260 -2.13 -32.40 -1.95
C ALA A 260 -1.79 -33.73 -2.61
N GLY A 261 -0.55 -34.23 -2.48
CA GLY A 261 -0.08 -35.48 -3.09
C GLY A 261 -0.81 -36.71 -2.51
N ASN A 262 -1.17 -36.67 -1.23
CA ASN A 262 -1.77 -37.79 -0.49
C ASN A 262 -3.31 -37.68 -0.37
N CYS A 263 -3.90 -36.52 -0.68
CA CYS A 263 -5.34 -36.31 -0.64
C CYS A 263 -6.04 -37.03 -1.81
N ALA A 264 -6.50 -38.26 -1.61
CA ALA A 264 -7.14 -39.07 -2.63
C ALA A 264 -8.35 -38.38 -3.27
N ALA A 265 -9.14 -37.65 -2.49
CA ALA A 265 -10.31 -36.92 -2.99
C ALA A 265 -9.90 -35.78 -3.95
N LEU A 266 -8.82 -35.04 -3.64
CA LEU A 266 -8.26 -34.03 -4.52
C LEU A 266 -7.70 -34.64 -5.79
N GLN A 267 -6.94 -35.74 -5.69
CA GLN A 267 -6.40 -36.43 -6.86
C GLN A 267 -7.54 -36.89 -7.80
N LYS A 268 -8.61 -37.48 -7.26
CA LYS A 268 -9.81 -37.88 -8.03
C LYS A 268 -10.48 -36.66 -8.68
N TYR A 269 -10.57 -35.53 -7.97
CA TYR A 269 -11.12 -34.30 -8.53
C TYR A 269 -10.28 -33.81 -9.71
N MET A 270 -8.96 -33.70 -9.56
CA MET A 270 -8.04 -33.25 -10.60
C MET A 270 -7.99 -34.16 -11.82
N GLN A 271 -8.24 -35.47 -11.67
CA GLN A 271 -8.33 -36.43 -12.77
C GLN A 271 -9.68 -36.42 -13.50
N SER A 272 -10.67 -35.69 -12.99
CA SER A 272 -12.00 -35.68 -13.58
C SER A 272 -12.03 -34.90 -14.91
N LYS A 273 -12.82 -35.40 -15.86
CA LYS A 273 -13.04 -34.73 -17.17
C LYS A 273 -13.56 -33.29 -17.04
N PRO A 274 -14.53 -32.98 -16.11
CA PRO A 274 -14.98 -31.61 -15.93
C PRO A 274 -13.88 -30.69 -15.45
N PHE A 275 -13.03 -31.12 -14.51
CA PHE A 275 -11.88 -30.33 -14.04
C PHE A 275 -10.90 -30.08 -15.19
N ALA A 276 -10.50 -31.11 -15.92
CA ALA A 276 -9.54 -30.97 -17.02
C ALA A 276 -10.04 -29.99 -18.10
N ALA A 277 -11.33 -30.06 -18.45
CA ALA A 277 -11.94 -29.16 -19.42
C ALA A 277 -11.96 -27.70 -18.91
N ALA A 278 -12.36 -27.48 -17.65
CA ALA A 278 -12.39 -26.14 -17.04
C ALA A 278 -10.98 -25.55 -16.89
N LEU A 279 -10.00 -26.36 -16.48
CA LEU A 279 -8.60 -25.96 -16.38
C LEU A 279 -8.02 -25.56 -17.73
N LYS A 280 -8.26 -26.38 -18.77
CA LYS A 280 -7.83 -26.08 -20.14
C LYS A 280 -8.39 -24.73 -20.60
N LYS A 281 -9.68 -24.48 -20.37
CA LYS A 281 -10.32 -23.21 -20.69
C LYS A 281 -9.66 -22.06 -19.91
N ALA A 282 -9.56 -22.16 -18.59
CA ALA A 282 -8.98 -21.10 -17.76
C ALA A 282 -7.54 -20.73 -18.17
N ARG A 283 -6.73 -21.72 -18.60
CA ARG A 283 -5.35 -21.49 -19.08
C ARG A 283 -5.30 -20.85 -20.47
N SER A 284 -6.22 -21.20 -21.37
CA SER A 284 -6.20 -20.71 -22.76
C SER A 284 -6.74 -19.29 -22.93
N GLU A 285 -7.58 -18.79 -22.00
CA GLU A 285 -8.11 -17.44 -22.05
C GLU A 285 -7.01 -16.39 -21.94
N ARG A 286 -7.11 -15.31 -22.73
CA ARG A 286 -6.19 -14.16 -22.68
C ARG A 286 -6.32 -13.39 -21.38
N LEU A 287 -7.52 -13.33 -20.83
CA LEU A 287 -7.84 -12.66 -19.57
C LEU A 287 -8.00 -13.68 -18.45
N VAL A 288 -7.70 -13.27 -17.21
CA VAL A 288 -8.01 -14.06 -16.01
C VAL A 288 -9.52 -14.09 -15.80
N ASP A 289 -10.11 -15.28 -15.84
CA ASP A 289 -11.48 -15.52 -15.37
C ASP A 289 -11.46 -15.85 -13.87
N TYR A 290 -11.49 -14.83 -13.05
CA TYR A 290 -11.44 -14.95 -11.58
C TYR A 290 -12.56 -15.86 -11.03
N LYS A 291 -13.76 -15.85 -11.63
CA LYS A 291 -14.87 -16.71 -11.20
C LYS A 291 -14.57 -18.17 -11.49
N ALA A 292 -14.09 -18.48 -12.69
CA ALA A 292 -13.72 -19.84 -13.05
C ALA A 292 -12.56 -20.36 -12.18
N VAL A 293 -11.52 -19.54 -11.99
CA VAL A 293 -10.38 -19.88 -11.14
C VAL A 293 -10.82 -20.11 -9.69
N ALA A 294 -11.60 -19.19 -9.12
CA ALA A 294 -12.11 -19.31 -7.76
C ALA A 294 -12.96 -20.59 -7.57
N LYS A 295 -13.80 -20.94 -8.56
CA LYS A 295 -14.61 -22.15 -8.51
C LYS A 295 -13.74 -23.42 -8.51
N LEU A 296 -12.69 -23.46 -9.35
CA LEU A 296 -11.75 -24.59 -9.40
C LEU A 296 -11.00 -24.74 -8.08
N LYS A 297 -10.42 -23.65 -7.58
CA LYS A 297 -9.62 -23.65 -6.35
C LYS A 297 -10.47 -23.88 -5.10
N LYS A 298 -11.66 -23.28 -4.99
CA LYS A 298 -12.56 -23.48 -3.85
C LYS A 298 -12.84 -24.96 -3.61
N LYS A 299 -13.20 -25.70 -4.67
CA LYS A 299 -13.46 -27.16 -4.55
C LYS A 299 -12.23 -27.93 -4.08
N ALA A 300 -11.06 -27.57 -4.58
CA ALA A 300 -9.80 -28.19 -4.17
C ALA A 300 -9.46 -27.85 -2.70
N PHE A 301 -9.63 -26.60 -2.30
CA PHE A 301 -9.39 -26.17 -0.93
C PHE A 301 -10.34 -26.83 0.09
N GLU A 302 -11.62 -27.01 -0.27
CA GLU A 302 -12.57 -27.76 0.57
C GLU A 302 -12.09 -29.22 0.79
N LEU A 303 -11.60 -29.89 -0.27
CA LEU A 303 -11.08 -31.25 -0.17
C LEU A 303 -9.78 -31.31 0.66
N LEU A 304 -8.89 -30.36 0.47
CA LEU A 304 -7.66 -30.26 1.27
C LEU A 304 -7.93 -29.98 2.75
N PHE A 305 -8.89 -29.11 3.04
CA PHE A 305 -9.24 -28.81 4.45
C PHE A 305 -9.86 -30.01 5.16
N GLU A 306 -10.69 -30.81 4.47
CA GLU A 306 -11.21 -32.05 5.04
C GLU A 306 -10.09 -33.07 5.32
N ASP A 307 -9.13 -33.20 4.40
CA ASP A 307 -7.97 -34.08 4.59
C ASP A 307 -7.05 -33.59 5.70
N PHE A 308 -6.85 -32.27 5.81
CA PHE A 308 -6.03 -31.61 6.85
C PHE A 308 -6.49 -31.92 8.27
N LYS A 309 -7.77 -32.25 8.51
CA LYS A 309 -8.27 -32.68 9.81
C LYS A 309 -7.55 -33.94 10.32
N ASN A 310 -6.98 -34.72 9.40
CA ASN A 310 -6.19 -35.92 9.67
C ASN A 310 -4.67 -35.69 9.45
N ALA A 311 -4.23 -34.44 9.31
CA ALA A 311 -2.82 -34.12 9.11
C ALA A 311 -1.96 -34.50 10.33
N SER A 312 -0.64 -34.57 10.15
CA SER A 312 0.31 -34.83 11.24
C SER A 312 0.21 -33.81 12.37
N ASP A 313 0.62 -34.22 13.57
CA ASP A 313 0.64 -33.31 14.74
C ASP A 313 1.48 -32.06 14.47
N GLU A 314 2.58 -32.20 13.73
CA GLU A 314 3.45 -31.07 13.33
C GLU A 314 2.68 -30.05 12.48
N ARG A 315 1.92 -30.53 11.49
CA ARG A 315 1.13 -29.65 10.60
C ARG A 315 0.02 -28.94 11.36
N ARG A 316 -0.67 -29.67 12.25
CA ARG A 316 -1.71 -29.08 13.11
C ARG A 316 -1.13 -28.05 14.07
N ALA A 317 0.01 -28.34 14.71
CA ALA A 317 0.68 -27.41 15.60
C ALA A 317 1.16 -26.13 14.87
N ALA A 318 1.66 -26.25 13.64
CA ALA A 318 2.05 -25.09 12.83
C ALA A 318 0.83 -24.20 12.50
N PHE A 319 -0.30 -24.79 12.14
CA PHE A 319 -1.55 -24.05 11.91
C PHE A 319 -2.07 -23.38 13.20
N GLU A 320 -2.03 -24.07 14.33
CA GLU A 320 -2.44 -23.52 15.64
C GLU A 320 -1.53 -22.34 16.04
N ALA A 321 -0.22 -22.46 15.82
CA ALA A 321 0.73 -21.36 16.05
C ALA A 321 0.41 -20.13 15.17
N PHE A 322 0.08 -20.33 13.89
CA PHE A 322 -0.39 -19.28 13.01
C PHE A 322 -1.67 -18.64 13.51
N CYS A 323 -2.64 -19.46 13.93
CA CYS A 323 -3.92 -18.97 14.49
C CYS A 323 -3.70 -18.15 15.77
N LYS A 324 -2.84 -18.63 16.69
CA LYS A 324 -2.50 -17.93 17.93
C LYS A 324 -1.84 -16.57 17.63
N LYS A 325 -0.86 -16.55 16.71
CA LYS A 325 -0.17 -15.32 16.30
C LYS A 325 -1.12 -14.33 15.63
N GLY A 326 -2.04 -14.80 14.79
CA GLY A 326 -3.01 -13.97 14.08
C GLY A 326 -4.11 -13.39 14.96
N GLY A 327 -4.43 -14.08 16.08
CA GLY A 327 -5.34 -13.59 17.12
C GLY A 327 -6.68 -13.06 16.61
N ARG A 328 -7.06 -11.89 17.15
CA ARG A 328 -8.32 -11.21 16.78
C ARG A 328 -8.36 -10.78 15.30
N ASP A 329 -7.26 -10.31 14.76
CA ASP A 329 -7.23 -9.81 13.36
C ASP A 329 -7.53 -10.95 12.38
N LEU A 330 -6.94 -12.14 12.60
CA LEU A 330 -7.19 -13.34 11.80
C LEU A 330 -8.63 -13.85 11.98
N GLN A 331 -9.13 -13.86 13.21
CA GLN A 331 -10.51 -14.24 13.49
C GLN A 331 -11.50 -13.33 12.77
N THR A 332 -11.28 -12.02 12.84
CA THR A 332 -12.13 -11.01 12.20
C THR A 332 -12.11 -11.14 10.68
N ALA A 333 -10.92 -11.30 10.07
CA ALA A 333 -10.79 -11.46 8.63
C ALA A 333 -11.48 -12.75 8.14
N ALA A 334 -11.31 -13.86 8.83
CA ALA A 334 -11.96 -15.12 8.48
C ALA A 334 -13.48 -15.07 8.67
N LEU A 335 -13.96 -14.53 9.79
CA LEU A 335 -15.39 -14.35 10.06
C LEU A 335 -16.05 -13.46 8.99
N TYR A 336 -15.39 -12.37 8.60
CA TYR A 336 -15.89 -11.51 7.54
C TYR A 336 -16.11 -12.29 6.23
N GLN A 337 -15.17 -13.15 5.81
CA GLN A 337 -15.32 -13.94 4.59
C GLN A 337 -16.52 -14.91 4.69
N VAL A 338 -16.72 -15.54 5.86
CA VAL A 338 -17.87 -16.43 6.07
C VAL A 338 -19.20 -15.65 6.03
N LEU A 339 -19.26 -14.48 6.65
CA LEU A 339 -20.43 -13.60 6.58
C LEU A 339 -20.69 -13.11 5.15
N ALA A 340 -19.64 -12.71 4.43
CA ALA A 340 -19.77 -12.29 3.04
C ALA A 340 -20.32 -13.42 2.16
N ASP A 341 -19.81 -14.65 2.27
CA ASP A 341 -20.34 -15.83 1.61
C ASP A 341 -21.83 -16.08 1.95
N TYR A 342 -22.18 -15.98 3.23
CA TYR A 342 -23.55 -16.16 3.70
C TYR A 342 -24.52 -15.13 3.10
N PHE A 343 -24.14 -13.85 3.09
CA PHE A 343 -25.00 -12.78 2.60
C PHE A 343 -25.06 -12.74 1.06
N VAL A 344 -23.97 -13.02 0.36
CA VAL A 344 -23.98 -13.18 -1.10
C VAL A 344 -24.83 -14.38 -1.51
N GLY A 345 -24.78 -15.49 -0.76
CA GLY A 345 -25.70 -16.62 -0.94
C GLY A 345 -27.17 -16.26 -0.76
N LYS A 346 -27.48 -15.22 0.00
CA LYS A 346 -28.82 -14.62 0.16
C LYS A 346 -29.11 -13.47 -0.82
N LYS A 347 -28.32 -13.32 -1.87
CA LYS A 347 -28.44 -12.25 -2.89
C LYS A 347 -28.28 -10.83 -2.31
N LYS A 348 -27.53 -10.64 -1.22
CA LYS A 348 -27.15 -9.34 -0.68
C LYS A 348 -25.72 -8.98 -1.12
N SER A 349 -25.30 -7.75 -0.84
CA SER A 349 -23.91 -7.32 -1.06
C SER A 349 -22.94 -8.10 -0.15
N PHE A 350 -21.70 -8.22 -0.59
CA PHE A 350 -20.59 -8.72 0.22
C PHE A 350 -20.13 -7.72 1.30
N GLY A 351 -20.51 -6.44 1.19
CA GLY A 351 -20.13 -5.37 2.12
C GLY A 351 -21.03 -5.35 3.36
N PHE A 352 -20.43 -5.13 4.52
CA PHE A 352 -21.10 -5.25 5.83
C PHE A 352 -22.23 -4.22 6.07
N LYS A 353 -22.19 -3.05 5.41
CA LYS A 353 -23.27 -2.06 5.51
C LYS A 353 -24.62 -2.63 5.07
N SER A 354 -24.63 -3.64 4.21
CA SER A 354 -25.84 -4.33 3.73
C SER A 354 -26.34 -5.46 4.63
N TRP A 355 -25.58 -5.90 5.65
CA TRP A 355 -25.89 -7.08 6.45
C TRP A 355 -26.91 -6.86 7.57
N GLY A 356 -27.19 -5.57 7.89
CA GLY A 356 -28.06 -5.14 8.95
C GLY A 356 -27.32 -4.86 10.25
N LYS A 357 -27.96 -4.06 11.13
CA LYS A 357 -27.34 -3.55 12.35
C LYS A 357 -26.79 -4.65 13.29
N GLN A 358 -27.43 -5.83 13.30
CA GLN A 358 -26.97 -6.95 14.11
C GLN A 358 -25.61 -7.53 13.70
N TYR A 359 -25.14 -7.26 12.48
CA TYR A 359 -23.84 -7.67 11.98
C TYR A 359 -22.93 -6.46 11.66
N ALA A 360 -23.23 -5.32 12.27
CA ALA A 360 -22.49 -4.08 12.00
C ALA A 360 -21.02 -4.14 12.45
N SER A 361 -20.66 -4.99 13.41
CA SER A 361 -19.27 -5.21 13.84
C SER A 361 -19.06 -6.68 14.25
N PRO A 362 -17.79 -7.13 14.37
CA PRO A 362 -17.49 -8.50 14.80
C PRO A 362 -17.93 -8.79 16.24
N ASP A 363 -18.11 -7.77 17.08
CA ASP A 363 -18.36 -7.89 18.51
C ASP A 363 -19.87 -7.85 18.85
N THR A 364 -20.75 -7.72 17.88
CA THR A 364 -22.19 -7.77 18.15
C THR A 364 -22.60 -9.17 18.61
N PRO A 365 -23.62 -9.30 19.48
CA PRO A 365 -24.10 -10.61 19.92
C PRO A 365 -24.45 -11.58 18.78
N ALA A 366 -25.01 -11.04 17.68
CA ALA A 366 -25.35 -11.84 16.50
C ALA A 366 -24.10 -12.32 15.75
N SER A 367 -23.08 -11.46 15.62
CA SER A 367 -21.80 -11.82 14.99
C SER A 367 -21.06 -12.88 15.81
N LEU A 368 -21.04 -12.75 17.14
CA LEU A 368 -20.40 -13.71 18.04
C LEU A 368 -21.12 -15.06 17.97
N LYS A 369 -22.44 -15.08 18.07
CA LYS A 369 -23.24 -16.30 17.91
C LYS A 369 -23.02 -16.96 16.55
N PHE A 370 -23.02 -16.18 15.48
CA PHE A 370 -22.74 -16.69 14.13
C PHE A 370 -21.33 -17.26 14.02
N ALA A 371 -20.35 -16.66 14.70
CA ALA A 371 -18.97 -17.16 14.72
C ALA A 371 -18.90 -18.55 15.40
N GLU A 372 -19.62 -18.76 16.48
CA GLU A 372 -19.72 -20.07 17.16
C GLU A 372 -20.39 -21.11 16.24
N GLU A 373 -21.52 -20.78 15.63
CA GLU A 373 -22.26 -21.66 14.72
C GLU A 373 -21.48 -22.01 13.44
N GLN A 374 -20.58 -21.15 12.98
CA GLN A 374 -19.80 -21.32 11.75
C GLN A 374 -18.29 -21.54 12.01
N ALA A 375 -17.92 -22.00 13.21
CA ALA A 375 -16.52 -22.15 13.62
C ALA A 375 -15.66 -22.95 12.63
N GLU A 376 -16.23 -24.01 12.04
CA GLU A 376 -15.53 -24.83 11.05
C GLU A 376 -15.22 -24.04 9.75
N LYS A 377 -16.17 -23.26 9.24
CA LYS A 377 -15.92 -22.40 8.06
C LYS A 377 -14.92 -21.28 8.34
N ILE A 378 -14.93 -20.74 9.55
CA ILE A 378 -13.93 -19.77 9.99
C ILE A 378 -12.56 -20.43 10.03
N SER A 379 -12.45 -21.65 10.56
CA SER A 379 -11.21 -22.42 10.55
C SER A 379 -10.73 -22.72 9.12
N TYR A 380 -11.63 -23.01 8.19
CA TYR A 380 -11.32 -23.16 6.77
C TYR A 380 -10.68 -21.90 6.18
N TYR A 381 -11.22 -20.69 6.41
CA TYR A 381 -10.60 -19.46 5.90
C TYR A 381 -9.27 -19.17 6.57
N LYS A 382 -9.12 -19.43 7.88
CA LYS A 382 -7.81 -19.33 8.57
C LYS A 382 -6.78 -20.28 7.93
N TYR A 383 -7.18 -21.50 7.60
CA TYR A 383 -6.34 -22.47 6.90
C TYR A 383 -5.88 -21.94 5.53
N LEU A 384 -6.77 -21.34 4.75
CA LEU A 384 -6.38 -20.73 3.48
C LEU A 384 -5.38 -19.58 3.65
N PHE A 385 -5.58 -18.70 4.63
CA PHE A 385 -4.65 -17.62 4.91
C PHE A 385 -3.28 -18.15 5.37
N TRP A 386 -3.26 -19.22 6.13
CA TRP A 386 -2.04 -19.90 6.52
C TRP A 386 -1.29 -20.50 5.34
N LEU A 387 -1.96 -21.24 4.45
CA LEU A 387 -1.34 -21.79 3.25
C LEU A 387 -0.77 -20.71 2.35
N ALA A 388 -1.48 -19.60 2.18
CA ALA A 388 -0.98 -18.45 1.40
C ALA A 388 0.28 -17.87 2.03
N ASP A 389 0.30 -17.72 3.37
CA ASP A 389 1.45 -17.22 4.13
C ASP A 389 2.67 -18.16 4.02
N GLU A 390 2.47 -19.49 4.11
CA GLU A 390 3.54 -20.49 3.92
C GLU A 390 4.13 -20.44 2.51
N GLN A 391 3.30 -20.41 1.48
CA GLN A 391 3.77 -20.42 0.11
C GLN A 391 4.45 -19.11 -0.29
N PHE A 392 3.98 -17.97 0.21
CA PHE A 392 4.66 -16.70 0.00
C PHE A 392 6.01 -16.66 0.74
N GLN A 393 6.08 -17.21 1.95
CA GLN A 393 7.35 -17.37 2.66
C GLN A 393 8.34 -18.23 1.85
N ALA A 394 7.85 -19.32 1.26
CA ALA A 394 8.69 -20.16 0.43
C ALA A 394 9.16 -19.44 -0.86
N ALA A 395 8.33 -18.55 -1.44
CA ALA A 395 8.72 -17.74 -2.58
C ALA A 395 9.76 -16.68 -2.21
N SER A 396 9.62 -16.05 -1.04
CA SER A 396 10.62 -15.12 -0.51
C SER A 396 11.97 -15.82 -0.27
N ALA A 397 11.95 -16.95 0.44
CA ALA A 397 13.17 -17.73 0.70
C ALA A 397 13.84 -18.19 -0.61
N GLU A 398 13.06 -18.56 -1.63
CA GLU A 398 13.61 -18.92 -2.93
C GLU A 398 14.32 -17.74 -3.60
N SER A 399 13.77 -16.52 -3.54
CA SER A 399 14.41 -15.35 -4.10
C SER A 399 15.78 -15.07 -3.44
N GLU A 400 15.88 -15.31 -2.13
CA GLU A 400 17.14 -15.22 -1.38
C GLU A 400 18.11 -16.35 -1.78
N ASN A 401 17.63 -17.60 -1.87
CA ASN A 401 18.44 -18.77 -2.28
C ASN A 401 19.00 -18.63 -3.69
N GLN A 402 18.23 -18.01 -4.60
CA GLN A 402 18.70 -17.67 -5.94
C GLN A 402 19.75 -16.54 -5.92
N GLY A 403 19.95 -15.87 -4.79
CA GLY A 403 20.90 -14.78 -4.62
C GLY A 403 20.46 -13.48 -5.31
N LEU A 404 19.19 -13.15 -5.30
CA LEU A 404 18.71 -11.83 -5.68
C LEU A 404 19.10 -10.83 -4.58
N ALA A 405 19.83 -9.77 -4.95
CA ALA A 405 20.40 -8.83 -3.97
C ALA A 405 19.34 -8.05 -3.19
N VAL A 406 18.16 -7.84 -3.76
CA VAL A 406 16.99 -7.23 -3.11
C VAL A 406 15.90 -8.28 -2.84
N GLY A 407 15.67 -9.20 -3.77
CA GLY A 407 14.64 -10.24 -3.62
C GLY A 407 13.25 -9.77 -4.06
N LEU A 408 12.21 -10.08 -3.27
CA LEU A 408 10.85 -9.67 -3.60
C LEU A 408 10.60 -8.20 -3.22
N TYR A 409 9.91 -7.50 -4.11
CA TYR A 409 9.45 -6.11 -3.94
C TYR A 409 7.92 -6.08 -3.93
N GLN A 410 7.35 -5.91 -2.75
CA GLN A 410 5.90 -5.84 -2.55
C GLN A 410 5.36 -4.43 -2.79
N ASP A 411 4.08 -4.36 -3.14
CA ASP A 411 3.34 -3.12 -3.25
C ASP A 411 2.29 -3.03 -2.13
N LEU A 412 2.33 -1.93 -1.37
CA LEU A 412 1.40 -1.66 -0.28
C LEU A 412 0.38 -0.61 -0.71
N ALA A 413 -0.87 -1.01 -0.87
CA ALA A 413 -1.98 -0.12 -1.20
C ALA A 413 -2.20 0.96 -0.11
N VAL A 414 -2.54 2.17 -0.54
CA VAL A 414 -2.77 3.34 0.33
C VAL A 414 -3.85 3.10 1.39
N GLY A 415 -4.86 2.29 1.09
CA GLY A 415 -5.98 1.99 1.98
C GLY A 415 -6.60 0.62 1.72
N VAL A 416 -7.75 0.40 2.32
CA VAL A 416 -8.60 -0.79 2.10
C VAL A 416 -9.99 -0.34 1.72
N ALA A 417 -10.74 -1.21 1.04
CA ALA A 417 -12.12 -0.95 0.68
C ALA A 417 -12.96 -0.47 1.87
N GLY A 418 -13.81 0.52 1.66
CA GLY A 418 -14.63 1.12 2.74
C GLY A 418 -15.56 0.13 3.45
N GLU A 419 -15.96 -0.96 2.80
CA GLU A 419 -16.76 -2.05 3.36
C GLU A 419 -15.96 -3.36 3.41
N SER A 420 -14.82 -3.36 4.06
CA SER A 420 -13.85 -4.46 4.13
C SER A 420 -13.80 -5.13 5.50
N ALA A 421 -13.09 -6.26 5.61
CA ALA A 421 -12.85 -6.92 6.90
C ALA A 421 -12.05 -6.03 7.86
N GLU A 422 -11.07 -5.28 7.33
CA GLU A 422 -10.21 -4.40 8.14
C GLU A 422 -11.01 -3.21 8.69
N THR A 423 -11.87 -2.59 7.88
CA THR A 423 -12.75 -1.50 8.34
C THR A 423 -13.86 -2.00 9.26
N TRP A 424 -14.45 -3.16 8.99
CA TRP A 424 -15.48 -3.77 9.82
C TRP A 424 -14.98 -4.09 11.23
N GLY A 425 -13.74 -4.58 11.33
CA GLY A 425 -13.09 -4.90 12.61
C GLY A 425 -12.62 -3.67 13.41
N ASN A 426 -12.44 -2.52 12.75
CA ASN A 426 -11.79 -1.33 13.31
C ASN A 426 -12.53 -0.02 12.95
N GLN A 427 -13.87 0.01 13.08
CA GLN A 427 -14.70 1.16 12.68
C GLN A 427 -14.35 2.46 13.44
N GLY A 428 -13.82 2.38 14.64
CA GLY A 428 -13.32 3.55 15.37
C GLY A 428 -12.11 4.20 14.70
N LEU A 429 -11.25 3.38 14.06
CA LEU A 429 -10.03 3.82 13.39
C LEU A 429 -10.28 4.36 11.99
N PHE A 430 -11.20 3.75 11.23
CA PHE A 430 -11.47 4.15 9.86
C PHE A 430 -12.64 5.11 9.76
N ALA A 431 -12.47 6.20 8.99
CA ALA A 431 -13.58 7.07 8.62
C ALA A 431 -14.32 6.47 7.41
N ILE A 432 -15.16 5.46 7.65
CA ILE A 432 -15.83 4.64 6.62
C ILE A 432 -16.88 5.39 5.79
N GLU A 433 -17.22 6.62 6.15
CA GLU A 433 -18.10 7.51 5.38
C GLU A 433 -17.29 8.43 4.44
N LEU A 434 -15.97 8.29 4.43
CA LEU A 434 -15.07 9.00 3.53
C LEU A 434 -14.44 8.02 2.54
N SER A 435 -14.14 8.53 1.35
CA SER A 435 -13.29 7.87 0.37
C SER A 435 -12.00 8.65 0.18
N ILE A 436 -10.87 7.95 0.08
CA ILE A 436 -9.63 8.55 -0.40
C ILE A 436 -9.74 8.73 -1.91
N GLY A 437 -9.11 9.79 -2.43
CA GLY A 437 -9.07 10.07 -3.86
C GLY A 437 -8.00 11.09 -4.21
N SER A 438 -8.12 11.72 -5.35
CA SER A 438 -7.31 12.86 -5.77
C SER A 438 -8.18 14.04 -6.18
N PRO A 439 -7.71 15.29 -5.97
CA PRO A 439 -8.39 16.46 -6.49
C PRO A 439 -8.37 16.48 -8.02
N PRO A 440 -9.18 17.34 -8.67
CA PRO A 440 -9.08 17.59 -10.09
C PRO A 440 -7.63 17.88 -10.54
N ASP A 441 -7.25 17.29 -11.67
CA ASP A 441 -5.96 17.51 -12.31
C ASP A 441 -6.12 17.61 -13.84
N MET A 442 -5.02 17.90 -14.55
CA MET A 442 -5.04 18.04 -16.02
C MET A 442 -5.49 16.77 -16.76
N PHE A 443 -5.48 15.59 -16.10
CA PHE A 443 -5.91 14.32 -16.69
C PHE A 443 -7.33 13.94 -16.28
N ASN A 444 -7.80 14.40 -15.11
CA ASN A 444 -9.10 14.09 -14.52
C ASN A 444 -9.75 15.35 -13.96
N ALA A 445 -10.51 16.06 -14.80
CA ALA A 445 -11.14 17.33 -14.44
C ALA A 445 -12.13 17.25 -13.25
N ASP A 446 -12.68 16.07 -12.98
CA ASP A 446 -13.59 15.82 -11.85
C ASP A 446 -12.87 15.27 -10.61
N GLY A 447 -11.54 15.01 -10.69
CA GLY A 447 -10.78 14.28 -9.71
C GLY A 447 -11.07 12.78 -9.73
N GLN A 448 -10.58 12.05 -8.72
CA GLN A 448 -10.78 10.61 -8.62
C GLN A 448 -11.26 10.22 -7.22
N GLU A 449 -12.17 9.25 -7.16
CA GLU A 449 -12.60 8.59 -5.93
C GLU A 449 -12.19 7.11 -5.98
N TRP A 450 -11.38 6.65 -5.02
CA TRP A 450 -10.81 5.30 -5.07
C TRP A 450 -11.60 4.26 -4.27
N GLY A 451 -12.62 4.66 -3.53
CA GLY A 451 -13.47 3.76 -2.75
C GLY A 451 -12.79 3.14 -1.52
N VAL A 452 -11.64 3.66 -1.10
CA VAL A 452 -10.88 3.18 0.06
C VAL A 452 -11.00 4.17 1.23
N ALA A 453 -11.13 3.64 2.45
CA ALA A 453 -11.37 4.44 3.65
C ALA A 453 -10.06 4.95 4.28
N PRO A 454 -9.97 6.24 4.66
CA PRO A 454 -8.82 6.76 5.39
C PRO A 454 -8.86 6.34 6.87
N MET A 455 -7.67 6.12 7.46
CA MET A 455 -7.53 6.03 8.91
C MET A 455 -7.64 7.42 9.53
N ARG A 456 -8.27 7.52 10.69
CA ARG A 456 -8.40 8.76 11.46
C ARG A 456 -7.08 9.11 12.14
N PRO A 457 -6.47 10.29 11.89
CA PRO A 457 -5.17 10.66 12.45
C PRO A 457 -5.15 10.72 13.99
N ASP A 458 -6.25 11.18 14.59
CA ASP A 458 -6.43 11.27 16.04
C ASP A 458 -6.43 9.88 16.70
N VAL A 459 -7.18 8.92 16.13
CA VAL A 459 -7.27 7.56 16.64
C VAL A 459 -5.98 6.79 16.39
N MET A 460 -5.32 6.96 15.24
CA MET A 460 -4.00 6.38 14.99
C MET A 460 -3.00 6.78 16.10
N ARG A 461 -3.02 8.04 16.50
CA ARG A 461 -2.17 8.53 17.57
C ARG A 461 -2.56 7.96 18.94
N ASP A 462 -3.87 7.89 19.23
CA ASP A 462 -4.41 7.35 20.48
C ASP A 462 -4.03 5.89 20.70
N GLU A 463 -3.98 5.07 19.61
CA GLU A 463 -3.52 3.68 19.65
C GLU A 463 -2.00 3.50 19.46
N ALA A 464 -1.24 4.59 19.55
CA ALA A 464 0.20 4.59 19.32
C ALA A 464 0.59 3.95 17.97
N TYR A 465 -0.20 4.22 16.93
CA TYR A 465 -0.02 3.70 15.57
C TYR A 465 -0.01 2.16 15.46
N ALA A 466 -0.60 1.44 16.42
CA ALA A 466 -0.52 -0.01 16.49
C ALA A 466 -1.05 -0.70 15.23
N SER A 467 -2.17 -0.26 14.69
CA SER A 467 -2.76 -0.81 13.45
C SER A 467 -1.89 -0.53 12.24
N TYR A 468 -1.34 0.68 12.12
CA TYR A 468 -0.43 1.05 11.03
C TYR A 468 0.86 0.21 11.05
N ARG A 469 1.45 0.01 12.24
CA ARG A 469 2.61 -0.86 12.45
C ARG A 469 2.34 -2.28 11.99
N LYS A 470 1.18 -2.86 12.33
CA LYS A 470 0.77 -4.19 11.87
C LYS A 470 0.74 -4.29 10.35
N VAL A 471 0.19 -3.28 9.67
CA VAL A 471 0.14 -3.24 8.20
C VAL A 471 1.55 -3.20 7.61
N LEU A 472 2.44 -2.34 8.12
CA LEU A 472 3.83 -2.28 7.66
C LEU A 472 4.55 -3.61 7.88
N THR A 473 4.51 -4.17 9.10
CA THR A 473 5.14 -5.46 9.42
C THR A 473 4.62 -6.58 8.52
N ALA A 474 3.30 -6.64 8.26
CA ALA A 474 2.70 -7.70 7.43
C ALA A 474 3.21 -7.67 6.00
N ASN A 475 3.50 -6.47 5.45
CA ASN A 475 3.92 -6.30 4.07
C ASN A 475 5.45 -6.19 3.90
N MET A 476 6.22 -5.94 4.97
CA MET A 476 7.69 -5.86 4.92
C MET A 476 8.38 -7.18 5.31
N LYS A 477 7.80 -7.97 6.21
CA LYS A 477 8.47 -9.13 6.86
C LYS A 477 9.03 -10.20 5.92
N ARG A 478 8.64 -10.22 4.66
CA ARG A 478 9.04 -11.21 3.65
C ARG A 478 9.37 -10.55 2.31
N ALA A 479 9.70 -9.28 2.35
CA ALA A 479 10.05 -8.49 1.19
C ALA A 479 11.41 -7.84 1.39
N GLY A 480 12.28 -7.90 0.40
CA GLY A 480 13.52 -7.13 0.39
C GLY A 480 13.29 -5.65 0.08
N ALA A 481 12.14 -5.34 -0.53
CA ALA A 481 11.68 -3.96 -0.74
C ALA A 481 10.16 -3.85 -0.67
N VAL A 482 9.65 -2.66 -0.33
CA VAL A 482 8.22 -2.32 -0.38
C VAL A 482 8.01 -0.99 -1.09
N ARG A 483 7.04 -0.93 -1.99
CA ARG A 483 6.50 0.32 -2.54
C ARG A 483 5.34 0.76 -1.65
N ILE A 484 5.37 1.97 -1.16
CA ILE A 484 4.25 2.61 -0.51
C ILE A 484 3.49 3.38 -1.58
N ASP A 485 2.32 2.87 -1.94
CA ASP A 485 1.42 3.51 -2.87
C ASP A 485 0.93 4.85 -2.33
N HIS A 486 0.91 5.88 -3.20
CA HIS A 486 0.54 7.25 -2.83
C HIS A 486 1.24 7.72 -1.55
N VAL A 487 2.58 7.74 -1.55
CA VAL A 487 3.39 8.01 -0.34
C VAL A 487 3.11 9.37 0.31
N MET A 488 2.54 10.33 -0.43
CA MET A 488 2.03 11.59 0.12
C MET A 488 0.99 11.37 1.21
N GLY A 489 0.34 10.20 1.23
CA GLY A 489 -0.58 9.77 2.29
C GLY A 489 0.04 9.74 3.68
N LEU A 490 1.37 9.68 3.80
CA LEU A 490 2.08 9.85 5.09
C LEU A 490 1.99 11.29 5.63
N ALA A 491 1.74 12.27 4.78
CA ALA A 491 1.59 13.68 5.16
C ALA A 491 0.14 14.16 5.04
N ARG A 492 -0.55 13.80 3.96
CA ARG A 492 -1.93 14.22 3.71
C ARG A 492 -2.63 13.27 2.74
N LEU A 493 -3.93 13.06 2.94
CA LEU A 493 -4.81 12.34 2.03
C LEU A 493 -5.96 13.24 1.59
N PHE A 494 -6.30 13.19 0.30
CA PHE A 494 -7.50 13.86 -0.19
C PHE A 494 -8.70 12.97 0.14
N CYS A 495 -9.58 13.50 1.02
CA CYS A 495 -10.73 12.78 1.57
C CYS A 495 -12.03 13.36 1.02
N ILE A 496 -12.87 12.50 0.47
CA ILE A 496 -14.11 12.86 -0.21
C ILE A 496 -15.29 12.34 0.61
N PRO A 497 -16.11 13.22 1.23
CA PRO A 497 -17.37 12.83 1.85
C PRO A 497 -18.39 12.51 0.76
N LYS A 498 -19.29 11.57 1.04
CA LYS A 498 -20.33 11.18 0.07
C LYS A 498 -21.21 12.36 -0.33
N GLY A 499 -21.20 12.69 -1.63
CA GLY A 499 -22.02 13.76 -2.21
C GLY A 499 -21.49 15.18 -2.01
N GLU A 500 -20.28 15.33 -1.47
CA GLU A 500 -19.60 16.61 -1.25
C GLU A 500 -18.26 16.66 -1.99
N LYS A 501 -17.71 17.88 -2.13
CA LYS A 501 -16.31 18.04 -2.59
C LYS A 501 -15.33 17.59 -1.52
N GLY A 502 -14.18 17.07 -1.95
CA GLY A 502 -13.14 16.62 -1.05
C GLY A 502 -12.25 17.76 -0.52
N ALA A 503 -11.47 17.43 0.52
CA ALA A 503 -10.36 18.26 1.00
C ALA A 503 -9.25 17.38 1.57
N TYR A 504 -8.05 17.96 1.76
CA TYR A 504 -6.95 17.23 2.37
C TYR A 504 -7.09 17.13 3.89
N LEU A 505 -6.89 15.91 4.39
CA LEU A 505 -6.72 15.58 5.81
C LEU A 505 -5.23 15.37 6.09
N ARG A 506 -4.67 16.10 7.03
CA ARG A 506 -3.25 16.06 7.42
C ARG A 506 -2.97 14.93 8.39
N TYR A 507 -1.82 14.31 8.23
CA TYR A 507 -1.25 13.30 9.14
C TYR A 507 0.04 13.81 9.78
N ASN A 508 0.47 13.19 10.89
CA ASN A 508 1.77 13.48 11.47
C ASN A 508 2.87 12.77 10.66
N VAL A 509 3.38 13.45 9.66
CA VAL A 509 4.36 12.89 8.71
C VAL A 509 5.64 12.42 9.41
N ASN A 510 6.10 13.11 10.45
CA ASN A 510 7.32 12.74 11.17
C ASN A 510 7.15 11.42 11.93
N ASP A 511 6.00 11.23 12.60
CA ASP A 511 5.70 10.00 13.32
C ASP A 511 5.60 8.83 12.34
N LEU A 512 4.85 9.01 11.24
CA LEU A 512 4.61 7.94 10.26
C LEU A 512 5.88 7.54 9.52
N ILE A 513 6.69 8.49 9.09
CA ILE A 513 7.98 8.22 8.44
C ILE A 513 8.96 7.57 9.43
N GLY A 514 9.01 8.04 10.68
CA GLY A 514 9.84 7.42 11.71
C GLY A 514 9.48 5.94 11.94
N ILE A 515 8.19 5.61 11.98
CA ILE A 515 7.70 4.24 12.12
C ILE A 515 8.03 3.41 10.86
N VAL A 516 7.88 3.99 9.66
CA VAL A 516 8.31 3.33 8.41
C VAL A 516 9.80 3.02 8.46
N ALA A 517 10.63 3.96 8.91
CA ALA A 517 12.07 3.74 9.05
C ALA A 517 12.38 2.62 10.06
N LEU A 518 11.72 2.59 11.21
CA LEU A 518 11.91 1.56 12.21
C LEU A 518 11.52 0.17 11.68
N GLU A 519 10.34 0.04 11.07
CA GLU A 519 9.89 -1.24 10.50
C GLU A 519 10.76 -1.68 9.32
N SER A 520 11.25 -0.75 8.50
CA SER A 520 12.19 -1.01 7.41
C SER A 520 13.50 -1.65 7.93
N HIS A 521 14.08 -1.13 9.03
CA HIS A 521 15.26 -1.73 9.67
C HIS A 521 14.97 -3.10 10.28
N ARG A 522 13.85 -3.25 10.98
CA ARG A 522 13.45 -4.51 11.63
C ARG A 522 13.26 -5.66 10.65
N ASN A 523 12.78 -5.34 9.46
CA ASN A 523 12.52 -6.30 8.40
C ASN A 523 13.61 -6.32 7.32
N LYS A 524 14.65 -5.48 7.41
CA LYS A 524 15.67 -5.30 6.37
C LYS A 524 15.08 -5.04 4.99
N CYS A 525 14.04 -4.22 4.94
CA CYS A 525 13.22 -3.94 3.77
C CYS A 525 13.49 -2.54 3.24
N LEU A 526 13.93 -2.41 1.99
CA LEU A 526 14.09 -1.14 1.30
C LEU A 526 12.73 -0.48 1.06
N VAL A 527 12.63 0.83 1.19
CA VAL A 527 11.36 1.55 1.01
C VAL A 527 11.40 2.43 -0.23
N VAL A 528 10.43 2.26 -1.09
CA VAL A 528 10.18 3.11 -2.27
C VAL A 528 8.85 3.83 -2.06
N GLY A 529 8.84 5.15 -2.16
CA GLY A 529 7.62 5.95 -2.11
C GLY A 529 7.14 6.27 -3.52
N GLU A 530 5.90 5.95 -3.84
CA GLU A 530 5.29 6.41 -5.07
C GLU A 530 4.90 7.88 -4.90
N ASP A 531 5.68 8.77 -5.50
CA ASP A 531 5.57 10.24 -5.45
C ASP A 531 5.19 10.82 -6.83
N LEU A 532 4.17 10.22 -7.47
CA LEU A 532 3.62 10.68 -8.74
C LEU A 532 2.41 11.61 -8.51
N GLY A 533 2.06 12.43 -9.52
CA GLY A 533 0.95 13.38 -9.45
C GLY A 533 1.31 14.72 -8.80
N VAL A 534 0.36 15.31 -8.05
CA VAL A 534 0.52 16.63 -7.41
C VAL A 534 1.29 16.49 -6.10
N VAL A 535 2.62 16.51 -6.21
CA VAL A 535 3.54 16.35 -5.07
C VAL A 535 3.97 17.71 -4.55
N PRO A 536 3.76 18.03 -3.25
CA PRO A 536 4.27 19.27 -2.66
C PRO A 536 5.79 19.36 -2.78
N SER A 537 6.32 20.54 -3.12
CA SER A 537 7.76 20.72 -3.37
C SER A 537 8.63 20.28 -2.19
N TYR A 538 8.19 20.53 -0.96
CA TYR A 538 8.90 20.15 0.27
C TYR A 538 8.90 18.63 0.54
N PHE A 539 7.97 17.88 -0.03
CA PHE A 539 7.78 16.49 0.36
C PHE A 539 8.90 15.56 -0.14
N ARG A 540 9.42 15.82 -1.33
CA ARG A 540 10.56 15.06 -1.87
C ARG A 540 11.83 15.19 -1.03
N GLU A 541 12.07 16.37 -0.43
CA GLU A 541 13.18 16.55 0.52
C GLU A 541 12.98 15.72 1.79
N ILE A 542 11.73 15.58 2.26
CA ILE A 542 11.39 14.72 3.41
C ILE A 542 11.70 13.26 3.08
N LEU A 543 11.29 12.77 1.90
CA LEU A 543 11.57 11.39 1.47
C LEU A 543 13.08 11.14 1.36
N GLU A 544 13.83 12.04 0.76
CA GLU A 544 15.28 11.93 0.61
C GLU A 544 15.98 11.88 1.96
N LYS A 545 15.64 12.78 2.89
CA LYS A 545 16.16 12.80 4.26
C LYS A 545 15.86 11.50 4.99
N ALA A 546 14.67 10.95 4.79
CA ALA A 546 14.25 9.69 5.39
C ALA A 546 14.85 8.44 4.69
N GLY A 547 15.59 8.59 3.60
CA GLY A 547 16.13 7.46 2.84
C GLY A 547 15.05 6.63 2.12
N ILE A 548 13.89 7.22 1.86
CA ILE A 548 12.82 6.61 1.06
C ILE A 548 13.09 6.93 -0.41
N LEU A 549 13.19 5.90 -1.25
CA LEU A 549 13.45 6.09 -2.68
C LEU A 549 12.24 6.75 -3.36
N SER A 550 12.49 7.82 -4.10
CA SER A 550 11.50 8.46 -4.95
C SER A 550 11.25 7.63 -6.22
N PHE A 551 10.05 7.67 -6.79
CA PHE A 551 9.73 6.91 -7.99
C PHE A 551 9.78 7.79 -9.23
N ARG A 552 10.75 7.54 -10.13
CA ARG A 552 10.96 8.30 -11.38
C ARG A 552 10.47 7.51 -12.58
N VAL A 553 9.39 7.97 -13.15
CA VAL A 553 8.80 7.38 -14.36
C VAL A 553 9.22 8.22 -15.56
N PHE A 554 10.02 7.65 -16.47
CA PHE A 554 10.59 8.34 -17.61
C PHE A 554 9.53 9.16 -18.38
N ARG A 555 8.37 8.59 -18.66
CA ARG A 555 7.31 9.26 -19.41
C ARG A 555 6.69 10.49 -18.72
N TYR A 556 6.90 10.67 -17.41
CA TYR A 556 6.49 11.87 -16.66
C TYR A 556 7.64 12.86 -16.41
N GLU A 557 8.88 12.43 -16.64
CA GLU A 557 10.04 13.30 -16.43
C GLU A 557 10.27 14.20 -17.67
N GLN A 558 9.34 15.11 -17.90
CA GLN A 558 9.39 16.10 -18.96
C GLN A 558 9.57 17.52 -18.40
N THR A 559 10.10 18.40 -19.23
CA THR A 559 10.12 19.86 -19.03
C THR A 559 8.76 20.46 -19.42
N ASN A 560 8.51 21.71 -19.06
CA ASN A 560 7.28 22.42 -19.45
C ASN A 560 7.11 22.53 -20.98
N ASP A 561 8.21 22.48 -21.74
CA ASP A 561 8.21 22.52 -23.20
C ASP A 561 7.97 21.14 -23.85
N GLY A 562 7.80 20.08 -23.03
CA GLY A 562 7.51 18.71 -23.48
C GLY A 562 8.74 17.87 -23.84
N TYR A 563 9.97 18.36 -23.61
CA TYR A 563 11.19 17.56 -23.77
C TYR A 563 11.45 16.68 -22.54
N TYR A 564 12.00 15.49 -22.77
CA TYR A 564 12.39 14.64 -21.64
C TYR A 564 13.62 15.20 -20.92
N LYS A 565 13.57 15.21 -19.59
CA LYS A 565 14.68 15.66 -18.75
C LYS A 565 15.90 14.76 -18.94
N PRO A 566 17.10 15.34 -19.00
CA PRO A 566 18.32 14.54 -19.07
C PRO A 566 18.53 13.72 -17.80
N LEU A 567 19.17 12.54 -17.92
CA LEU A 567 19.33 11.60 -16.79
C LEU A 567 20.17 12.14 -15.63
N ASP A 568 21.05 13.09 -15.88
CA ASP A 568 21.91 13.72 -14.88
C ASP A 568 21.14 14.52 -13.80
N VAL A 569 19.89 14.92 -14.09
CA VAL A 569 19.02 15.55 -13.09
C VAL A 569 18.19 14.55 -12.26
N TYR A 570 18.25 13.26 -12.58
CA TYR A 570 17.56 12.25 -11.80
C TYR A 570 18.25 12.07 -10.44
N PRO A 571 17.50 11.97 -9.32
CA PRO A 571 18.11 11.77 -8.01
C PRO A 571 18.72 10.38 -7.89
N LYS A 572 19.83 10.29 -7.12
CA LYS A 572 20.44 9.00 -6.80
C LYS A 572 19.54 8.14 -5.93
N THR A 573 18.90 8.75 -4.93
CA THR A 573 17.95 8.08 -4.02
C THR A 573 16.60 7.91 -4.71
N ALA A 574 16.58 7.12 -5.79
CA ALA A 574 15.38 6.88 -6.59
C ALA A 574 15.37 5.51 -7.24
N LEU A 575 14.15 5.07 -7.56
CA LEU A 575 13.84 3.99 -8.48
C LEU A 575 13.45 4.61 -9.82
N ALA A 576 14.03 4.13 -10.93
CA ALA A 576 13.66 4.53 -12.28
C ALA A 576 12.83 3.44 -12.97
N ALA A 577 11.84 3.83 -13.78
CA ALA A 577 11.06 2.95 -14.65
C ALA A 577 10.60 3.69 -15.91
N VAL A 578 10.28 2.97 -16.98
CA VAL A 578 9.71 3.58 -18.21
C VAL A 578 8.25 3.98 -17.98
N GLY A 579 7.49 3.14 -17.29
CA GLY A 579 6.08 3.36 -16.97
C GLY A 579 5.67 2.58 -15.71
N THR A 580 4.37 2.58 -15.41
CA THR A 580 3.75 1.81 -14.33
C THR A 580 2.62 0.95 -14.89
N HIS A 581 2.02 0.11 -14.05
CA HIS A 581 0.82 -0.68 -14.39
C HIS A 581 -0.43 0.19 -14.70
N ASP A 582 -0.43 1.46 -14.28
CA ASP A 582 -1.52 2.43 -14.57
C ASP A 582 -1.31 3.20 -15.88
N MET A 583 -0.23 2.92 -16.58
CA MET A 583 0.12 3.54 -17.83
C MET A 583 0.05 2.52 -18.97
N PRO A 584 -0.18 2.95 -20.23
CA PRO A 584 -0.03 2.05 -21.36
C PRO A 584 1.38 1.45 -21.40
N THR A 585 1.50 0.21 -21.86
CA THR A 585 2.81 -0.38 -22.16
C THR A 585 3.53 0.47 -23.21
N LEU A 586 4.84 0.32 -23.38
CA LEU A 586 5.57 1.06 -24.41
C LEU A 586 5.00 0.80 -25.80
N THR A 587 4.60 -0.45 -26.08
CA THR A 587 3.96 -0.80 -27.36
C THR A 587 2.59 -0.15 -27.52
N GLY A 588 1.75 -0.20 -26.48
CA GLY A 588 0.44 0.45 -26.49
C GLY A 588 0.53 1.96 -26.64
N PHE A 589 1.46 2.58 -25.90
CA PHE A 589 1.76 4.01 -26.01
C PHE A 589 2.22 4.39 -27.42
N TRP A 590 3.20 3.68 -27.97
CA TRP A 590 3.71 3.99 -29.31
C TRP A 590 2.66 3.80 -30.39
N SER A 591 1.90 2.72 -30.37
CA SER A 591 0.84 2.45 -31.35
C SER A 591 -0.38 3.37 -31.23
N GLY A 592 -0.58 4.03 -30.08
CA GLY A 592 -1.78 4.82 -29.76
C GLY A 592 -2.98 3.94 -29.36
N THR A 593 -2.77 2.66 -29.07
CA THR A 593 -3.84 1.73 -28.68
C THR A 593 -4.57 2.18 -27.41
N ASP A 594 -3.86 2.81 -26.48
CA ASP A 594 -4.45 3.38 -25.27
C ASP A 594 -5.43 4.54 -25.59
N ILE A 595 -5.14 5.37 -26.57
CA ILE A 595 -6.01 6.48 -27.02
C ILE A 595 -7.27 5.91 -27.70
N GLU A 596 -7.10 4.89 -28.56
CA GLU A 596 -8.22 4.20 -29.18
C GLU A 596 -9.11 3.52 -28.11
N THR A 597 -8.48 2.82 -27.18
CA THR A 597 -9.19 2.19 -26.05
C THR A 597 -9.96 3.21 -25.23
N ALA A 598 -9.34 4.35 -24.86
CA ALA A 598 -10.00 5.39 -24.10
C ALA A 598 -11.23 5.97 -24.83
N LYS A 599 -11.17 6.09 -26.17
CA LYS A 599 -12.31 6.50 -27.01
C LYS A 599 -13.41 5.43 -27.00
N GLU A 600 -13.04 4.17 -27.24
CA GLU A 600 -13.97 3.03 -27.30
C GLU A 600 -14.77 2.86 -26.00
N ILE A 601 -14.13 3.05 -24.85
CA ILE A 601 -14.77 2.91 -23.54
C ILE A 601 -15.43 4.19 -23.01
N GLY A 602 -15.44 5.27 -23.83
CA GLY A 602 -16.17 6.50 -23.53
C GLY A 602 -15.46 7.48 -22.58
N LEU A 603 -14.15 7.33 -22.34
CA LEU A 603 -13.37 8.30 -21.58
C LEU A 603 -13.06 9.58 -22.36
N MET A 604 -13.19 9.53 -23.68
CA MET A 604 -13.02 10.68 -24.58
C MET A 604 -14.37 10.96 -25.25
N GLY A 605 -14.86 12.19 -25.09
CA GLY A 605 -16.07 12.67 -25.76
C GLY A 605 -15.81 13.16 -27.18
N ASP A 606 -16.85 13.66 -27.86
CA ASP A 606 -16.78 14.27 -29.21
C ASP A 606 -16.36 15.75 -29.15
N ASP A 607 -15.54 16.14 -28.17
CA ASP A 607 -15.12 17.51 -27.87
C ASP A 607 -13.68 17.87 -28.35
N GLY A 608 -13.12 17.05 -29.24
CA GLY A 608 -11.77 17.25 -29.79
C GLY A 608 -10.64 16.68 -28.92
N ARG A 609 -10.94 16.09 -27.76
CA ARG A 609 -9.91 15.47 -26.88
C ARG A 609 -9.18 14.30 -27.53
N TYR A 610 -9.85 13.54 -28.38
CA TYR A 610 -9.22 12.44 -29.11
C TYR A 610 -8.15 12.95 -30.08
N GLU A 611 -8.45 13.95 -30.89
CA GLU A 611 -7.50 14.56 -31.84
C GLU A 611 -6.35 15.24 -31.11
N GLN A 612 -6.62 15.89 -29.99
CA GLN A 612 -5.60 16.49 -29.13
C GLN A 612 -4.66 15.43 -28.56
N ALA A 613 -5.21 14.31 -28.06
CA ALA A 613 -4.42 13.20 -27.52
C ALA A 613 -3.51 12.58 -28.60
N GLN A 614 -4.01 12.41 -29.82
CA GLN A 614 -3.20 11.93 -30.94
C GLN A 614 -2.08 12.92 -31.31
N ALA A 615 -2.38 14.22 -31.35
CA ALA A 615 -1.37 15.25 -31.64
C ALA A 615 -0.29 15.31 -30.54
N LEU A 616 -0.69 15.19 -29.28
CA LEU A 616 0.24 15.15 -28.16
C LEU A 616 1.12 13.88 -28.23
N ARG A 617 0.53 12.72 -28.55
CA ARG A 617 1.28 11.49 -28.74
C ARG A 617 2.36 11.59 -29.80
N MET A 618 2.09 12.30 -30.89
CA MET A 618 3.10 12.54 -31.91
C MET A 618 4.26 13.38 -31.36
N LYS A 619 3.98 14.45 -30.61
CA LYS A 619 5.02 15.26 -29.95
C LYS A 619 5.85 14.42 -28.97
N ASP A 620 5.21 13.57 -28.17
CA ASP A 620 5.91 12.69 -27.22
C ASP A 620 6.84 11.70 -27.92
N ARG A 621 6.42 11.13 -29.06
CA ARG A 621 7.28 10.23 -29.87
C ARG A 621 8.49 10.99 -30.41
N TYR A 622 8.31 12.19 -30.97
CA TYR A 622 9.40 13.05 -31.44
C TYR A 622 10.36 13.36 -30.29
N ALA A 623 9.87 13.86 -29.16
CA ALA A 623 10.68 14.20 -28.00
C ALA A 623 11.47 12.98 -27.48
N MET A 624 10.86 11.78 -27.48
CA MET A 624 11.53 10.54 -27.06
C MET A 624 12.71 10.22 -27.98
N ILE A 625 12.50 10.21 -29.28
CA ILE A 625 13.55 9.88 -30.24
C ILE A 625 14.66 10.96 -30.26
N GLU A 626 14.30 12.25 -30.21
CA GLU A 626 15.26 13.36 -30.10
C GLU A 626 16.13 13.23 -28.84
N THR A 627 15.52 12.88 -27.70
CA THR A 627 16.27 12.64 -26.46
C THR A 627 17.30 11.51 -26.61
N LEU A 628 16.92 10.42 -27.25
CA LEU A 628 17.81 9.29 -27.52
C LEU A 628 18.89 9.64 -28.54
N ALA A 629 18.54 10.40 -29.58
CA ALA A 629 19.47 10.85 -30.61
C ALA A 629 20.51 11.86 -30.06
N ALA A 630 20.08 12.78 -29.21
CA ALA A 630 20.98 13.73 -28.53
C ALA A 630 22.07 13.06 -27.68
N ARG A 631 21.81 11.81 -27.25
CA ARG A 631 22.78 10.97 -26.50
C ARG A 631 23.58 10.01 -27.40
N GLY A 632 23.41 10.11 -28.72
CA GLY A 632 24.08 9.23 -29.67
C GLY A 632 23.59 7.78 -29.66
N LEU A 633 22.37 7.54 -29.11
CA LEU A 633 21.79 6.20 -29.00
C LEU A 633 20.82 5.88 -30.14
N TRP A 634 20.34 6.91 -30.85
CA TRP A 634 19.45 6.77 -32.00
C TRP A 634 20.02 7.40 -33.23
N PHE A 635 20.16 6.61 -34.30
CA PHE A 635 20.70 7.06 -35.59
C PHE A 635 19.74 6.63 -36.70
N VAL A 636 19.05 7.57 -37.29
CA VAL A 636 18.25 7.40 -38.50
C VAL A 636 18.52 8.57 -39.47
N SER A 637 18.38 8.32 -40.75
CA SER A 637 18.41 9.45 -41.70
C SER A 637 17.19 10.37 -41.48
N PRO A 638 17.27 11.65 -41.79
CA PRO A 638 16.14 12.58 -41.68
C PRO A 638 14.87 12.07 -42.38
N GLU A 639 15.01 11.40 -43.52
CA GLU A 639 13.89 10.85 -44.30
C GLU A 639 13.23 9.65 -43.59
N ALA A 640 14.04 8.77 -43.01
CA ALA A 640 13.53 7.62 -42.24
C ALA A 640 12.99 8.02 -40.87
N PHE A 641 13.42 9.16 -40.31
CA PHE A 641 13.01 9.66 -39.00
C PHE A 641 11.51 9.93 -38.93
N ASP A 642 10.96 10.67 -39.92
CA ASP A 642 9.54 10.97 -39.97
C ASP A 642 8.68 9.73 -40.21
N GLU A 643 9.13 8.77 -41.04
CA GLU A 643 8.42 7.52 -41.29
C GLU A 643 8.36 6.63 -40.05
N GLU A 644 9.47 6.48 -39.32
CA GLU A 644 9.52 5.71 -38.09
C GLU A 644 8.61 6.30 -37.00
N ILE A 645 8.58 7.61 -36.82
CA ILE A 645 7.79 8.27 -35.76
C ILE A 645 6.30 8.30 -36.10
N SER A 646 5.94 8.59 -37.38
CA SER A 646 4.55 8.63 -37.80
C SER A 646 3.88 7.25 -37.83
N GLY A 647 4.69 6.19 -37.95
CA GLY A 647 4.22 4.81 -37.95
C GLY A 647 3.63 4.37 -36.60
N ARG A 648 2.56 3.56 -36.64
CA ARG A 648 1.96 2.94 -35.43
C ARG A 648 2.75 1.74 -34.92
N LYS A 649 3.70 1.22 -35.67
CA LYS A 649 4.53 0.09 -35.28
C LYS A 649 5.73 0.60 -34.47
N VAL A 650 5.94 -0.02 -33.30
CA VAL A 650 7.12 0.28 -32.48
C VAL A 650 8.39 0.00 -33.28
N PRO A 651 9.32 0.97 -33.39
CA PRO A 651 10.61 0.71 -34.01
C PRO A 651 11.34 -0.46 -33.32
N PRO A 652 11.91 -1.42 -34.06
CA PRO A 652 12.43 -2.67 -33.47
C PRO A 652 13.46 -2.50 -32.35
N ARG A 653 14.20 -1.38 -32.37
CA ARG A 653 15.24 -1.08 -31.38
C ARG A 653 14.78 -0.19 -30.23
N LEU A 654 13.57 0.37 -30.27
CA LEU A 654 13.15 1.39 -29.32
C LEU A 654 13.20 0.88 -27.87
N THR A 655 12.62 -0.28 -27.59
CA THR A 655 12.61 -0.86 -26.25
C THR A 655 14.03 -1.05 -25.71
N GLU A 656 14.92 -1.63 -26.53
CA GLU A 656 16.31 -1.83 -26.16
C GLU A 656 17.03 -0.53 -25.83
N VAL A 657 16.92 0.45 -26.75
CA VAL A 657 17.62 1.73 -26.63
C VAL A 657 17.09 2.54 -25.45
N LEU A 658 15.77 2.57 -25.25
CA LEU A 658 15.14 3.28 -24.14
C LEU A 658 15.56 2.70 -22.77
N TYR A 659 15.53 1.37 -22.62
CA TYR A 659 15.98 0.74 -21.38
C TYR A 659 17.48 0.85 -21.17
N SER A 660 18.30 0.84 -22.24
CA SER A 660 19.73 1.13 -22.16
C SER A 660 20.01 2.56 -21.70
N TYR A 661 19.25 3.51 -22.22
CA TYR A 661 19.28 4.92 -21.79
C TYR A 661 18.96 5.02 -20.29
N LEU A 662 17.81 4.48 -19.88
CA LEU A 662 17.36 4.57 -18.49
C LEU A 662 18.26 3.79 -17.52
N ALA A 663 18.91 2.69 -17.98
CA ALA A 663 19.88 1.97 -17.17
C ALA A 663 21.10 2.81 -16.80
N SER A 664 21.42 3.83 -17.60
CA SER A 664 22.53 4.78 -17.35
C SER A 664 22.16 5.85 -16.31
N ALA A 665 20.91 5.94 -15.87
CA ALA A 665 20.48 6.91 -14.87
C ALA A 665 21.25 6.75 -13.55
N PRO A 666 21.47 7.84 -12.79
CA PRO A 666 22.15 7.78 -11.49
C PRO A 666 21.31 7.08 -10.41
N CYS A 667 20.02 6.84 -10.68
CA CYS A 667 19.09 6.18 -9.74
C CYS A 667 19.65 4.84 -9.24
N CYS A 668 19.56 4.61 -7.93
CA CYS A 668 20.10 3.40 -7.32
C CYS A 668 19.32 2.12 -7.66
N LEU A 669 18.09 2.22 -8.17
CA LEU A 669 17.24 1.09 -8.54
C LEU A 669 16.60 1.30 -9.93
N LEU A 670 16.44 0.22 -10.72
CA LEU A 670 15.76 0.24 -12.01
C LEU A 670 14.76 -0.89 -12.12
N LEU A 671 13.55 -0.60 -12.60
CA LEU A 671 12.56 -1.62 -12.98
C LEU A 671 12.34 -1.65 -14.49
N VAL A 672 12.28 -2.87 -15.02
CA VAL A 672 12.16 -3.17 -16.45
C VAL A 672 10.88 -3.99 -16.66
N GLN A 673 9.89 -3.42 -17.31
CA GLN A 673 8.58 -4.05 -17.49
C GLN A 673 8.66 -5.21 -18.48
N LEU A 674 8.18 -6.40 -18.07
CA LEU A 674 8.11 -7.56 -18.96
C LEU A 674 7.19 -7.32 -20.14
N GLU A 675 6.10 -6.60 -19.93
CA GLU A 675 5.14 -6.22 -20.97
C GLU A 675 5.82 -5.49 -22.13
N ASP A 676 6.76 -4.60 -21.82
CA ASP A 676 7.50 -3.83 -22.83
C ASP A 676 8.48 -4.73 -23.61
N ILE A 677 9.23 -5.60 -22.90
CA ILE A 677 10.16 -6.54 -23.55
C ILE A 677 9.41 -7.52 -24.44
N LEU A 678 8.26 -7.98 -24.00
CA LEU A 678 7.43 -8.96 -24.71
C LEU A 678 6.53 -8.33 -25.79
N GLY A 679 6.54 -7.00 -25.94
CA GLY A 679 5.77 -6.28 -26.93
C GLY A 679 4.27 -6.32 -26.71
N GLN A 680 3.82 -6.42 -25.44
CA GLN A 680 2.39 -6.41 -25.11
C GLN A 680 1.79 -5.03 -25.36
N THR A 681 0.61 -4.98 -25.95
CA THR A 681 -0.14 -3.74 -26.20
C THR A 681 -1.17 -3.46 -25.12
N ASP A 682 -1.77 -4.52 -24.55
CA ASP A 682 -2.82 -4.39 -23.54
C ASP A 682 -2.27 -3.74 -22.25
N GLN A 683 -2.93 -2.70 -21.79
CA GLN A 683 -2.66 -2.04 -20.51
C GLN A 683 -3.20 -2.89 -19.36
N MET A 684 -2.52 -2.89 -18.21
CA MET A 684 -2.92 -3.68 -17.05
C MET A 684 -4.10 -3.05 -16.31
N ASN A 685 -4.07 -1.72 -16.20
CA ASN A 685 -5.11 -0.92 -15.57
C ASN A 685 -5.30 0.40 -16.32
N VAL A 686 -6.55 0.80 -16.53
CA VAL A 686 -6.93 2.11 -17.05
C VAL A 686 -7.57 2.89 -15.90
N PRO A 687 -6.86 3.86 -15.30
CA PRO A 687 -7.36 4.65 -14.19
C PRO A 687 -8.71 5.31 -14.51
N GLY A 688 -9.59 5.42 -13.50
CA GLY A 688 -10.93 5.99 -13.66
C GLY A 688 -11.96 5.03 -14.27
N THR A 689 -11.59 3.77 -14.58
CA THR A 689 -12.52 2.75 -15.07
C THR A 689 -12.71 1.60 -14.08
N ASN A 690 -13.85 0.93 -14.16
CA ASN A 690 -14.17 -0.20 -13.30
C ASN A 690 -14.56 -1.45 -14.13
N GLN A 691 -15.65 -1.38 -14.90
CA GLN A 691 -16.12 -2.49 -15.75
C GLN A 691 -15.97 -2.20 -17.25
N GLU A 692 -15.72 -0.97 -17.59
CA GLU A 692 -15.57 -0.46 -18.95
C GLU A 692 -14.34 -1.06 -19.64
N TYR A 693 -13.29 -1.32 -18.85
CA TYR A 693 -12.07 -1.99 -19.28
C TYR A 693 -11.80 -3.23 -18.41
N PRO A 694 -11.21 -4.32 -18.95
CA PRO A 694 -10.89 -5.52 -18.18
C PRO A 694 -9.65 -5.34 -17.30
N ASN A 695 -9.69 -4.35 -16.39
CA ASN A 695 -8.63 -4.04 -15.45
C ASN A 695 -8.19 -5.27 -14.66
N TRP A 696 -6.87 -5.40 -14.45
CA TRP A 696 -6.26 -6.45 -13.61
C TRP A 696 -6.56 -7.87 -14.05
N ARG A 697 -6.73 -8.09 -15.36
CA ARG A 697 -7.07 -9.39 -15.95
C ARG A 697 -6.15 -9.83 -17.08
N CYS A 698 -5.41 -8.91 -17.70
CA CYS A 698 -4.53 -9.22 -18.81
C CYS A 698 -3.41 -10.15 -18.37
N LYS A 699 -3.23 -11.28 -19.09
CA LYS A 699 -2.14 -12.21 -18.87
C LYS A 699 -0.95 -11.85 -19.76
N LEU A 700 0.26 -12.19 -19.30
CA LEU A 700 1.45 -12.07 -20.14
C LEU A 700 1.32 -12.94 -21.41
N PRO A 701 1.87 -12.49 -22.55
CA PRO A 701 1.74 -13.21 -23.82
C PRO A 701 2.52 -14.53 -23.84
N LYS A 702 3.54 -14.68 -22.99
CA LYS A 702 4.40 -15.88 -22.89
C LYS A 702 4.25 -16.59 -21.56
N MET A 703 4.51 -17.90 -21.56
CA MET A 703 4.65 -18.69 -20.34
C MET A 703 6.02 -18.44 -19.69
N ILE A 704 6.11 -18.55 -18.37
CA ILE A 704 7.36 -18.33 -17.62
C ILE A 704 8.48 -19.22 -18.13
N GLU A 705 8.18 -20.49 -18.40
CA GLU A 705 9.18 -21.46 -18.91
C GLU A 705 9.80 -21.04 -20.26
N ASN A 706 9.09 -20.21 -21.03
CA ASN A 706 9.57 -19.71 -22.33
C ASN A 706 10.35 -18.40 -22.21
N LEU A 707 10.41 -17.78 -21.03
CA LEU A 707 11.16 -16.52 -20.82
C LEU A 707 12.67 -16.76 -20.84
N TYR A 708 13.15 -17.90 -20.33
CA TYR A 708 14.57 -18.25 -20.30
C TYR A 708 15.24 -18.22 -21.69
N ASP A 709 14.48 -18.56 -22.72
CA ASP A 709 14.97 -18.63 -24.10
C ASP A 709 14.52 -17.46 -24.98
N ASP A 710 13.84 -16.46 -24.39
CA ASP A 710 13.37 -15.29 -25.13
C ASP A 710 14.54 -14.41 -25.60
N GLU A 711 14.64 -14.19 -26.90
CA GLU A 711 15.75 -13.44 -27.49
C GLU A 711 15.74 -11.95 -27.12
N ASN A 712 14.55 -11.34 -26.93
CA ASN A 712 14.47 -9.96 -26.48
C ASN A 712 14.91 -9.84 -25.02
N MET A 713 14.51 -10.79 -24.16
CA MET A 713 14.97 -10.88 -22.78
C MET A 713 16.51 -10.97 -22.74
N LYS A 714 17.11 -11.93 -23.46
CA LYS A 714 18.57 -12.12 -23.51
C LYS A 714 19.28 -10.83 -23.93
N ARG A 715 18.81 -10.21 -25.00
CA ARG A 715 19.42 -9.02 -25.59
C ARG A 715 19.30 -7.79 -24.68
N ILE A 716 18.09 -7.46 -24.24
CA ILE A 716 17.83 -6.25 -23.44
C ILE A 716 18.44 -6.37 -22.05
N CYS A 717 18.21 -7.50 -21.36
CA CYS A 717 18.76 -7.74 -20.03
C CYS A 717 20.29 -7.80 -20.03
N GLY A 718 20.90 -8.39 -21.08
CA GLY A 718 22.35 -8.43 -21.23
C GLY A 718 22.98 -7.03 -21.35
N ILE A 719 22.31 -6.08 -21.99
CA ILE A 719 22.77 -4.69 -22.07
C ILE A 719 22.58 -3.98 -20.73
N ILE A 720 21.41 -4.12 -20.10
CA ILE A 720 21.11 -3.50 -18.80
C ILE A 720 22.12 -3.98 -17.74
N GLY A 721 22.36 -5.29 -17.67
CA GLY A 721 23.30 -5.87 -16.72
C GLY A 721 24.70 -5.29 -16.86
N LYS A 722 25.22 -5.14 -18.09
CA LYS A 722 26.53 -4.51 -18.33
C LYS A 722 26.59 -3.05 -17.85
N ILE A 723 25.53 -2.27 -18.12
CA ILE A 723 25.50 -0.86 -17.73
C ILE A 723 25.37 -0.70 -16.21
N ARG A 724 24.58 -1.55 -15.55
CA ARG A 724 24.34 -1.45 -14.10
C ARG A 724 25.46 -2.02 -13.24
N GLN A 725 26.31 -2.88 -13.81
CA GLN A 725 27.52 -3.44 -13.14
C GLN A 725 28.76 -2.56 -13.31
N SER A 726 28.76 -1.62 -14.27
CA SER A 726 29.81 -0.62 -14.46
C SER A 726 29.64 0.57 -13.51
#